data_6d6567b5435afe57f0ae3524584e8f28
#
_entry.id   6d6567b5435afe57f0ae3524584e8f28
#
_cell.length_a   1.000
_cell.length_b   1.000
_cell.length_c   1.000
_cell.angle_alpha   90.00
_cell.angle_beta   90.00
_cell.angle_gamma   90.00
#
_symmetry.space_group_name_H-M   'P 1'
#
loop_
_entity.id
_entity.type
_entity.pdbx_description
1 polymer ?
#
loop_
_entity_poly.entity_id
_entity_poly.type
_entity_poly.pdbx_seq_one_letter_code
_entity_poly.pdbx_strand_id
1 'polypeptide(L)'
;MAEKHGSLSINSENIFPIIKKWLYSDHDIFARELISNGCDAITKLKKLDVMGEYTLPDDYKAEVQVIVNPEEKTLKFIDTGLGMTADEVEEYITQIAFSGATEFLSKYKDKTTDDQIIGHFGLGFYSAFMVADEVHIDTLSYKEGAAPVHWTCDGGTEYDMQEGNKTTVGTEITLFLNDESTEFSNEYRMREIIEKYCSFMPVNIYLSKENAPQEYETIDEAELRDDDVIVERIHEDAKTEEKENDKGEKEVVEVSPAKDKVKINKRPVSLSDPEPLWMKHPNSCTDEEYKEFYRKVFMDYKEPLFWIHLNMDYPFNLKGILYFPKINTEYDSIEGTIKLYNNQVFIADNIKEVIPEFLLLLKGVIDCPDLPLNVSRSALQNDGFVKKISEYITKKVADKLTGMCKTDRESYEKYWDDISPFIKYGCIKDSKFSDKMNDYILFKNIDGKYLTLKDCIEENRKPEDETKTEETVESTEEKKEDGAKDEKEPEKTTIFYVTDEVQQSQYINMFREAKKDAVILKHNIDSAFISHLEQKDQTIQFKRIDADLTEELRGEEAADEETSKTLTEVFRDALKNDKLEVKVENLKNEKVAAMMTLSEESRRMQDMMKMYNMYGMDPSMFGGQETLVLNAKHPLVQFIADNKDSEKTPVICEELYDLAMLSHKQLSPEEMTRFVQRSNEILLMLTK
;
A
#
# COMPACT_ATOMS: atom_id res chain seq x y z
N MET A 1 -34.04 -35.78 -39.52
CA MET A 1 -34.46 -35.50 -38.13
C MET A 1 -35.35 -34.26 -38.20
N ALA A 2 -36.56 -34.32 -37.62
CA ALA A 2 -37.41 -33.11 -37.53
C ALA A 2 -36.75 -32.11 -36.59
N GLU A 3 -36.70 -30.84 -36.98
CA GLU A 3 -36.28 -29.73 -36.12
C GLU A 3 -37.15 -29.71 -34.84
N LYS A 4 -36.52 -29.92 -33.69
CA LYS A 4 -37.14 -29.75 -32.38
C LYS A 4 -36.73 -28.37 -31.84
N HIS A 5 -37.66 -27.45 -31.77
CA HIS A 5 -37.57 -26.27 -30.97
C HIS A 5 -38.02 -26.60 -29.54
N GLY A 6 -37.20 -26.28 -28.54
CA GLY A 6 -37.54 -26.45 -27.12
C GLY A 6 -36.85 -25.35 -26.27
N SER A 7 -37.46 -24.97 -25.18
CA SER A 7 -36.86 -24.11 -24.16
C SER A 7 -36.10 -24.98 -23.16
N LEU A 8 -34.98 -24.41 -22.62
CA LEU A 8 -34.29 -25.00 -21.48
C LEU A 8 -35.19 -24.88 -20.24
N SER A 9 -35.35 -25.95 -19.48
CA SER A 9 -36.06 -25.95 -18.19
C SER A 9 -35.03 -26.02 -17.06
N ILE A 10 -35.29 -25.27 -16.00
CA ILE A 10 -34.49 -25.27 -14.77
C ILE A 10 -35.22 -26.16 -13.75
N ASN A 11 -34.50 -27.12 -13.16
CA ASN A 11 -35.00 -27.89 -12.04
C ASN A 11 -34.49 -27.30 -10.74
N SER A 12 -35.39 -26.71 -9.93
CA SER A 12 -35.09 -26.03 -8.66
C SER A 12 -34.47 -26.98 -7.63
N GLU A 13 -34.85 -28.28 -7.61
CA GLU A 13 -34.25 -29.29 -6.72
C GLU A 13 -32.74 -29.45 -6.92
N ASN A 14 -32.24 -29.21 -8.13
CA ASN A 14 -30.83 -29.37 -8.45
C ASN A 14 -30.04 -28.04 -8.29
N ILE A 15 -30.69 -26.90 -8.48
CA ILE A 15 -30.03 -25.57 -8.38
C ILE A 15 -29.82 -25.16 -6.93
N PHE A 16 -30.78 -25.41 -6.05
CA PHE A 16 -30.73 -24.98 -4.67
C PHE A 16 -29.51 -25.53 -3.90
N PRO A 17 -29.13 -26.79 -3.99
CA PRO A 17 -27.89 -27.32 -3.42
C PRO A 17 -26.63 -26.69 -3.99
N ILE A 18 -26.66 -26.28 -5.28
CA ILE A 18 -25.52 -25.59 -5.90
C ILE A 18 -25.35 -24.15 -5.30
N ILE A 19 -26.46 -23.44 -5.13
CA ILE A 19 -26.46 -22.11 -4.52
C ILE A 19 -25.96 -22.20 -3.07
N LYS A 20 -26.49 -23.13 -2.28
CA LYS A 20 -26.09 -23.34 -0.88
C LYS A 20 -24.60 -23.65 -0.71
N LYS A 21 -24.02 -24.44 -1.61
CA LYS A 21 -22.69 -25.05 -1.40
C LYS A 21 -21.57 -24.41 -2.23
N TRP A 22 -21.90 -23.79 -3.36
CA TRP A 22 -20.89 -23.43 -4.36
C TRP A 22 -20.94 -21.97 -4.83
N LEU A 23 -22.01 -21.22 -4.54
CA LEU A 23 -22.16 -19.85 -5.02
C LEU A 23 -21.22 -18.89 -4.28
N TYR A 24 -20.99 -19.14 -3.00
CA TYR A 24 -20.16 -18.30 -2.14
C TYR A 24 -19.06 -19.13 -1.47
N SER A 25 -17.85 -18.63 -1.49
CA SER A 25 -16.69 -19.27 -0.87
C SER A 25 -16.57 -19.01 0.63
N ASP A 26 -17.25 -17.98 1.13
CA ASP A 26 -17.22 -17.54 2.53
C ASP A 26 -18.65 -17.40 3.05
N HIS A 27 -18.96 -18.06 4.16
CA HIS A 27 -20.28 -18.03 4.76
C HIS A 27 -20.65 -16.65 5.30
N ASP A 28 -19.69 -15.85 5.72
CA ASP A 28 -19.91 -14.48 6.23
C ASP A 28 -20.69 -13.59 5.24
N ILE A 29 -20.65 -13.92 3.96
CA ILE A 29 -21.27 -13.14 2.88
C ILE A 29 -22.78 -13.04 3.01
N PHE A 30 -23.46 -13.99 3.68
CA PHE A 30 -24.90 -13.92 3.86
C PHE A 30 -25.34 -12.63 4.55
N ALA A 31 -24.61 -12.17 5.56
CA ALA A 31 -24.93 -10.93 6.28
C ALA A 31 -24.78 -9.70 5.36
N ARG A 32 -23.73 -9.64 4.55
CA ARG A 32 -23.53 -8.60 3.54
C ARG A 32 -24.71 -8.54 2.58
N GLU A 33 -25.15 -9.67 2.06
CA GLU A 33 -26.22 -9.73 1.07
C GLU A 33 -27.58 -9.32 1.67
N LEU A 34 -27.92 -9.79 2.86
CA LEU A 34 -29.17 -9.41 3.52
C LEU A 34 -29.22 -7.95 3.91
N ILE A 35 -28.12 -7.42 4.46
CA ILE A 35 -28.03 -5.98 4.79
C ILE A 35 -28.06 -5.14 3.52
N SER A 36 -27.38 -5.54 2.44
CA SER A 36 -27.44 -4.85 1.14
C SER A 36 -28.85 -4.77 0.58
N ASN A 37 -29.63 -5.85 0.68
CA ASN A 37 -31.02 -5.88 0.24
C ASN A 37 -31.87 -4.88 1.05
N GLY A 38 -31.65 -4.80 2.37
CA GLY A 38 -32.31 -3.78 3.22
C GLY A 38 -31.92 -2.36 2.83
N CYS A 39 -30.63 -2.11 2.57
CA CYS A 39 -30.17 -0.80 2.08
C CYS A 39 -30.80 -0.42 0.76
N ASP A 40 -30.93 -1.37 -0.18
CA ASP A 40 -31.60 -1.14 -1.47
C ASP A 40 -33.10 -0.84 -1.31
N ALA A 41 -33.78 -1.56 -0.42
CA ALA A 41 -35.18 -1.32 -0.12
C ALA A 41 -35.41 0.09 0.45
N ILE A 42 -34.55 0.54 1.34
CA ILE A 42 -34.56 1.90 1.92
C ILE A 42 -34.24 2.95 0.84
N THR A 43 -33.22 2.70 0.02
CA THR A 43 -32.83 3.62 -1.06
C THR A 43 -33.95 3.80 -2.07
N LYS A 44 -34.64 2.72 -2.44
CA LYS A 44 -35.81 2.78 -3.32
C LYS A 44 -36.96 3.57 -2.69
N LEU A 45 -37.24 3.37 -1.41
CA LEU A 45 -38.28 4.13 -0.70
C LEU A 45 -37.99 5.63 -0.65
N LYS A 46 -36.76 6.01 -0.32
CA LYS A 46 -36.30 7.42 -0.37
C LYS A 46 -36.41 8.02 -1.77
N LYS A 47 -36.10 7.25 -2.82
CA LYS A 47 -36.28 7.71 -4.21
C LYS A 47 -37.75 7.96 -4.56
N LEU A 48 -38.69 7.12 -4.09
CA LEU A 48 -40.13 7.33 -4.29
C LEU A 48 -40.60 8.61 -3.60
N ASP A 49 -40.10 8.93 -2.41
CA ASP A 49 -40.40 10.18 -1.72
C ASP A 49 -39.91 11.41 -2.50
N VAL A 50 -38.63 11.39 -2.94
CA VAL A 50 -38.08 12.49 -3.78
C VAL A 50 -38.84 12.66 -5.08
N MET A 51 -39.39 11.60 -5.66
CA MET A 51 -40.21 11.65 -6.87
C MET A 51 -41.66 12.07 -6.61
N GLY A 52 -42.10 12.17 -5.35
CA GLY A 52 -43.46 12.49 -4.94
C GLY A 52 -44.46 11.35 -5.15
N GLU A 53 -43.99 10.11 -5.32
CA GLU A 53 -44.81 8.90 -5.43
C GLU A 53 -45.17 8.30 -4.07
N TYR A 54 -44.45 8.71 -3.03
CA TYR A 54 -44.69 8.37 -1.63
C TYR A 54 -44.28 9.56 -0.75
N THR A 55 -44.81 9.66 0.45
CA THR A 55 -44.36 10.64 1.45
C THR A 55 -43.89 9.93 2.68
N LEU A 56 -42.62 10.11 3.02
CA LEU A 56 -42.04 9.53 4.24
C LEU A 56 -42.68 10.15 5.49
N PRO A 57 -42.95 9.38 6.54
CA PRO A 57 -43.36 9.91 7.85
C PRO A 57 -42.31 10.89 8.40
N ASP A 58 -42.73 11.90 9.18
CA ASP A 58 -41.84 12.91 9.77
C ASP A 58 -40.79 12.28 10.73
N ASP A 59 -41.11 11.16 11.35
CA ASP A 59 -40.26 10.40 12.28
C ASP A 59 -39.53 9.24 11.62
N TYR A 60 -39.52 9.16 10.28
CA TYR A 60 -38.89 8.09 9.54
C TYR A 60 -37.38 8.03 9.79
N LYS A 61 -36.90 6.87 10.20
CA LYS A 61 -35.47 6.58 10.35
C LYS A 61 -35.05 5.52 9.34
N ALA A 62 -34.11 5.88 8.46
CA ALA A 62 -33.54 4.98 7.48
C ALA A 62 -32.47 4.10 8.17
N GLU A 63 -32.82 2.89 8.53
CA GLU A 63 -31.93 2.02 9.28
C GLU A 63 -32.16 0.52 8.99
N VAL A 64 -31.08 -0.24 9.16
CA VAL A 64 -31.11 -1.69 9.21
C VAL A 64 -30.72 -2.12 10.63
N GLN A 65 -31.57 -2.91 11.28
CA GLN A 65 -31.28 -3.48 12.58
C GLN A 65 -30.93 -4.96 12.43
N VAL A 66 -29.84 -5.40 13.08
CA VAL A 66 -29.43 -6.79 13.18
C VAL A 66 -29.56 -7.21 14.63
N ILE A 67 -30.35 -8.25 14.90
CA ILE A 67 -30.63 -8.72 16.26
C ILE A 67 -30.18 -10.17 16.38
N VAL A 68 -29.28 -10.44 17.33
CA VAL A 68 -28.78 -11.80 17.62
C VAL A 68 -29.49 -12.38 18.84
N ASN A 69 -29.90 -13.64 18.76
CA ASN A 69 -30.42 -14.39 19.91
C ASN A 69 -29.68 -15.74 20.05
N PRO A 70 -28.68 -15.80 20.94
CA PRO A 70 -27.92 -17.04 21.17
C PRO A 70 -28.75 -18.15 21.84
N GLU A 71 -29.80 -17.83 22.55
CA GLU A 71 -30.62 -18.82 23.25
C GLU A 71 -31.52 -19.61 22.30
N GLU A 72 -32.14 -18.90 21.37
CA GLU A 72 -33.00 -19.47 20.33
C GLU A 72 -32.23 -19.82 19.04
N LYS A 73 -30.95 -19.51 18.97
CA LYS A 73 -30.11 -19.62 17.78
C LYS A 73 -30.72 -18.90 16.57
N THR A 74 -31.27 -17.71 16.79
CA THR A 74 -31.89 -16.91 15.72
C THR A 74 -31.09 -15.64 15.46
N LEU A 75 -31.21 -15.16 14.22
CA LEU A 75 -30.62 -13.92 13.75
C LEU A 75 -31.65 -13.19 12.91
N LYS A 76 -31.97 -11.95 13.28
CA LYS A 76 -32.96 -11.12 12.57
C LYS A 76 -32.31 -9.96 11.85
N PHE A 77 -32.78 -9.68 10.64
CA PHE A 77 -32.45 -8.49 9.85
C PHE A 77 -33.73 -7.72 9.61
N ILE A 78 -33.80 -6.47 10.08
CA ILE A 78 -34.98 -5.62 9.99
C ILE A 78 -34.61 -4.37 9.23
N ASP A 79 -35.27 -4.09 8.12
CA ASP A 79 -35.13 -2.85 7.37
C ASP A 79 -36.39 -2.00 7.41
N THR A 80 -36.19 -0.69 7.29
CA THR A 80 -37.28 0.30 7.16
C THR A 80 -37.52 0.68 5.71
N GLY A 81 -37.31 -0.25 4.79
CA GLY A 81 -37.46 -0.05 3.36
C GLY A 81 -38.91 -0.14 2.87
N LEU A 82 -39.07 -0.31 1.56
CA LEU A 82 -40.39 -0.28 0.92
C LEU A 82 -41.30 -1.47 1.25
N GLY A 83 -40.77 -2.54 1.85
CA GLY A 83 -41.56 -3.76 2.09
C GLY A 83 -42.04 -4.43 0.81
N MET A 84 -42.87 -5.49 0.96
CA MET A 84 -43.38 -6.28 -0.17
C MET A 84 -44.85 -6.62 0.03
N THR A 85 -45.64 -6.66 -1.06
CA THR A 85 -46.96 -7.29 -1.10
C THR A 85 -46.82 -8.78 -1.30
N ALA A 86 -47.90 -9.56 -1.14
CA ALA A 86 -47.92 -10.99 -1.37
C ALA A 86 -47.45 -11.34 -2.78
N ASP A 87 -47.92 -10.64 -3.80
CA ASP A 87 -47.54 -10.85 -5.20
C ASP A 87 -46.03 -10.56 -5.41
N GLU A 88 -45.48 -9.51 -4.74
CA GLU A 88 -44.07 -9.16 -4.80
C GLU A 88 -43.19 -10.19 -4.07
N VAL A 89 -43.64 -10.77 -2.95
CA VAL A 89 -42.95 -11.88 -2.29
C VAL A 89 -42.87 -13.08 -3.22
N GLU A 90 -43.99 -13.43 -3.89
CA GLU A 90 -44.05 -14.52 -4.85
C GLU A 90 -43.15 -14.26 -6.08
N GLU A 91 -43.03 -13.02 -6.54
CA GLU A 91 -42.19 -12.67 -7.67
C GLU A 91 -40.69 -12.53 -7.33
N TYR A 92 -40.35 -11.86 -6.21
CA TYR A 92 -38.96 -11.51 -5.92
C TYR A 92 -38.24 -12.49 -4.99
N ILE A 93 -38.98 -13.25 -4.19
CA ILE A 93 -38.42 -14.21 -3.23
C ILE A 93 -38.50 -15.64 -3.76
N THR A 94 -39.58 -16.03 -4.46
CA THR A 94 -39.74 -17.41 -4.90
C THR A 94 -39.16 -17.67 -6.28
N GLN A 95 -38.89 -16.66 -7.09
CA GLN A 95 -38.27 -16.83 -8.42
C GLN A 95 -36.75 -16.62 -8.31
N ILE A 96 -36.01 -17.73 -8.37
CA ILE A 96 -34.54 -17.75 -8.31
C ILE A 96 -33.97 -16.94 -9.48
N ALA A 97 -33.00 -16.05 -9.19
CA ALA A 97 -32.35 -15.16 -10.16
C ALA A 97 -33.26 -14.08 -10.77
N PHE A 98 -34.37 -13.77 -10.15
CA PHE A 98 -35.17 -12.59 -10.49
C PHE A 98 -34.78 -11.40 -9.61
N SER A 99 -34.53 -10.24 -10.20
CA SER A 99 -34.12 -9.05 -9.47
C SER A 99 -35.12 -7.90 -9.65
N GLY A 100 -35.84 -7.54 -8.59
CA GLY A 100 -36.68 -6.35 -8.53
C GLY A 100 -35.90 -5.02 -8.68
N ALA A 101 -34.56 -5.05 -8.62
CA ALA A 101 -33.71 -3.90 -8.91
C ALA A 101 -33.76 -3.53 -10.40
N THR A 102 -33.67 -4.53 -11.28
CA THR A 102 -33.71 -4.34 -12.74
C THR A 102 -35.06 -3.76 -13.18
N GLU A 103 -36.16 -4.23 -12.60
CA GLU A 103 -37.48 -3.70 -12.89
C GLU A 103 -37.63 -2.22 -12.42
N PHE A 104 -37.19 -1.95 -11.18
CA PHE A 104 -37.21 -0.58 -10.65
C PHE A 104 -36.38 0.38 -11.52
N LEU A 105 -35.15 -0.02 -11.90
CA LEU A 105 -34.29 0.79 -12.77
C LEU A 105 -34.93 1.01 -14.15
N SER A 106 -35.53 -0.02 -14.73
CA SER A 106 -36.20 0.13 -16.04
C SER A 106 -37.41 1.07 -16.01
N LYS A 107 -38.18 1.06 -14.91
CA LYS A 107 -39.34 1.92 -14.70
C LYS A 107 -38.97 3.40 -14.50
N TYR A 108 -37.79 3.64 -13.87
CA TYR A 108 -37.37 4.98 -13.49
C TYR A 108 -36.10 5.47 -14.20
N LYS A 109 -35.70 4.85 -15.30
CA LYS A 109 -34.45 5.08 -16.06
C LYS A 109 -34.19 6.53 -16.43
N ASP A 110 -35.23 7.30 -16.72
CA ASP A 110 -35.14 8.72 -17.10
C ASP A 110 -35.10 9.69 -15.91
N LYS A 111 -35.32 9.19 -14.69
CA LYS A 111 -35.47 10.02 -13.47
C LYS A 111 -34.40 9.74 -12.40
N THR A 112 -33.63 8.66 -12.54
CA THR A 112 -32.66 8.28 -11.53
C THR A 112 -31.31 7.92 -12.17
N THR A 113 -30.21 8.25 -11.49
CA THR A 113 -28.88 7.68 -11.81
C THR A 113 -28.86 6.25 -11.34
N ASP A 114 -28.39 5.33 -12.19
CA ASP A 114 -28.32 3.87 -11.93
C ASP A 114 -27.39 3.51 -10.75
N ASP A 115 -26.62 4.46 -10.25
CA ASP A 115 -25.41 4.26 -9.45
C ASP A 115 -25.64 3.93 -7.97
N GLN A 116 -26.87 3.81 -7.50
CA GLN A 116 -27.14 3.68 -6.05
C GLN A 116 -27.77 2.34 -5.61
N ILE A 117 -28.06 1.43 -6.53
CA ILE A 117 -28.64 0.13 -6.20
C ILE A 117 -27.53 -0.91 -6.16
N ILE A 118 -27.45 -1.66 -5.06
CA ILE A 118 -26.38 -2.62 -4.78
C ILE A 118 -26.69 -3.98 -5.44
N GLY A 119 -27.93 -4.48 -5.33
CA GLY A 119 -28.33 -5.82 -5.76
C GLY A 119 -28.77 -5.89 -7.22
N HIS A 120 -28.10 -6.74 -8.04
CA HIS A 120 -28.41 -6.89 -9.48
C HIS A 120 -28.78 -8.30 -9.90
N PHE A 121 -28.45 -9.35 -9.12
CA PHE A 121 -28.49 -10.73 -9.58
C PHE A 121 -29.67 -11.56 -9.09
N GLY A 122 -30.42 -11.10 -8.07
CA GLY A 122 -31.57 -11.83 -7.50
C GLY A 122 -31.19 -13.15 -6.81
N LEU A 123 -29.93 -13.29 -6.38
CA LEU A 123 -29.41 -14.50 -5.73
C LEU A 123 -28.96 -14.24 -4.29
N GLY A 124 -28.75 -12.98 -3.88
CA GLY A 124 -28.20 -12.63 -2.58
C GLY A 124 -29.02 -13.14 -1.41
N PHE A 125 -30.36 -13.09 -1.50
CA PHE A 125 -31.26 -13.58 -0.45
C PHE A 125 -31.03 -15.07 -0.14
N TYR A 126 -30.77 -15.90 -1.15
CA TYR A 126 -30.60 -17.33 -0.95
C TYR A 126 -29.33 -17.72 -0.20
N SER A 127 -28.40 -16.77 0.01
CA SER A 127 -27.25 -16.98 0.90
C SER A 127 -27.67 -17.23 2.36
N ALA A 128 -28.86 -16.81 2.77
CA ALA A 128 -29.44 -17.10 4.08
C ALA A 128 -29.49 -18.60 4.38
N PHE A 129 -29.80 -19.42 3.38
CA PHE A 129 -29.88 -20.86 3.51
C PHE A 129 -28.53 -21.59 3.58
N MET A 130 -27.42 -20.86 3.48
CA MET A 130 -26.09 -21.41 3.80
C MET A 130 -25.90 -21.61 5.30
N VAL A 131 -26.57 -20.76 6.10
CA VAL A 131 -26.38 -20.67 7.55
C VAL A 131 -27.62 -21.00 8.35
N ALA A 132 -28.79 -21.08 7.71
CA ALA A 132 -30.08 -21.35 8.34
C ALA A 132 -30.75 -22.60 7.79
N ASP A 133 -31.41 -23.35 8.68
CA ASP A 133 -32.28 -24.47 8.34
C ASP A 133 -33.69 -23.98 7.93
N GLU A 134 -34.11 -22.83 8.48
CA GLU A 134 -35.41 -22.24 8.21
C GLU A 134 -35.27 -20.72 8.14
N VAL A 135 -36.04 -20.08 7.25
CA VAL A 135 -36.05 -18.62 7.04
C VAL A 135 -37.48 -18.13 7.05
N HIS A 136 -37.76 -17.12 7.88
CA HIS A 136 -39.05 -16.42 7.91
C HIS A 136 -38.90 -15.01 7.37
N ILE A 137 -39.92 -14.53 6.65
CA ILE A 137 -40.04 -13.14 6.19
C ILE A 137 -41.36 -12.59 6.68
N ASP A 138 -41.30 -11.50 7.46
CA ASP A 138 -42.45 -10.68 7.84
C ASP A 138 -42.33 -9.33 7.15
N THR A 139 -43.25 -8.97 6.27
CA THR A 139 -43.13 -7.75 5.47
C THR A 139 -44.45 -7.02 5.32
N LEU A 140 -44.38 -5.67 5.25
CA LEU A 140 -45.52 -4.80 4.95
C LEU A 140 -45.07 -3.76 3.94
N SER A 141 -45.76 -3.75 2.78
CA SER A 141 -45.50 -2.84 1.67
C SER A 141 -45.92 -1.40 2.00
N TYR A 142 -45.15 -0.41 1.46
CA TYR A 142 -45.51 1.02 1.48
C TYR A 142 -46.78 1.36 0.73
N LYS A 143 -47.27 0.44 -0.11
CA LYS A 143 -48.46 0.67 -0.95
C LYS A 143 -49.71 0.77 -0.10
N GLU A 144 -50.53 1.78 -0.36
CA GLU A 144 -51.75 2.03 0.39
C GLU A 144 -52.70 0.81 0.34
N GLY A 145 -53.17 0.38 1.51
CA GLY A 145 -54.08 -0.78 1.63
C GLY A 145 -53.42 -2.14 1.49
N ALA A 146 -52.05 -2.24 1.44
CA ALA A 146 -51.36 -3.50 1.45
C ALA A 146 -51.57 -4.26 2.77
N ALA A 147 -51.82 -5.57 2.70
CA ALA A 147 -51.86 -6.46 3.87
C ALA A 147 -50.43 -6.93 4.23
N PRO A 148 -50.13 -7.11 5.52
CA PRO A 148 -48.87 -7.70 5.94
C PRO A 148 -48.78 -9.16 5.49
N VAL A 149 -47.59 -9.61 5.18
CA VAL A 149 -47.32 -10.95 4.68
C VAL A 149 -46.32 -11.66 5.59
N HIS A 150 -46.61 -12.90 5.91
CA HIS A 150 -45.70 -13.83 6.58
C HIS A 150 -45.39 -14.99 5.63
N TRP A 151 -44.10 -15.20 5.33
CA TRP A 151 -43.59 -16.22 4.45
C TRP A 151 -42.55 -17.07 5.17
N THR A 152 -42.56 -18.39 4.97
CA THR A 152 -41.61 -19.31 5.60
C THR A 152 -41.12 -20.36 4.61
N CYS A 153 -39.84 -20.78 4.74
CA CYS A 153 -39.21 -21.81 3.95
C CYS A 153 -38.15 -22.55 4.76
N ASP A 154 -38.14 -23.88 4.69
CA ASP A 154 -37.16 -24.76 5.35
C ASP A 154 -35.90 -25.02 4.49
N GLY A 155 -35.68 -24.20 3.47
CA GLY A 155 -34.56 -24.39 2.56
C GLY A 155 -34.72 -25.50 1.55
N GLY A 156 -35.94 -26.02 1.42
CA GLY A 156 -36.40 -26.91 0.31
C GLY A 156 -36.92 -26.08 -0.87
N THR A 157 -37.76 -26.74 -1.68
CA THR A 157 -38.43 -26.11 -2.83
C THR A 157 -39.85 -25.63 -2.52
N GLU A 158 -40.34 -25.94 -1.32
CA GLU A 158 -41.68 -25.57 -0.86
C GLU A 158 -41.61 -24.41 0.12
N TYR A 159 -42.63 -23.58 0.13
CA TYR A 159 -42.79 -22.47 1.04
C TYR A 159 -44.23 -22.34 1.49
N ASP A 160 -44.46 -21.76 2.66
CA ASP A 160 -45.76 -21.38 3.14
C ASP A 160 -45.85 -19.83 3.16
N MET A 161 -47.03 -19.29 2.76
CA MET A 161 -47.30 -17.84 2.82
C MET A 161 -48.71 -17.62 3.36
N GLN A 162 -48.83 -16.68 4.30
CA GLN A 162 -50.09 -16.30 4.93
C GLN A 162 -50.10 -14.82 5.29
N GLU A 163 -51.26 -14.31 5.75
CA GLU A 163 -51.35 -12.95 6.30
C GLU A 163 -50.50 -12.83 7.56
N GLY A 164 -49.64 -11.79 7.59
CA GLY A 164 -48.72 -11.53 8.71
C GLY A 164 -49.28 -10.59 9.76
N ASN A 165 -48.45 -10.22 10.73
CA ASN A 165 -48.83 -9.34 11.83
C ASN A 165 -48.01 -8.03 11.87
N LYS A 166 -47.15 -7.79 10.88
CA LYS A 166 -46.32 -6.59 10.81
C LYS A 166 -47.16 -5.32 10.67
N THR A 167 -46.88 -4.32 11.50
CA THR A 167 -47.66 -3.06 11.56
C THR A 167 -46.92 -1.86 10.97
N THR A 168 -45.59 -2.00 10.75
CA THR A 168 -44.75 -0.94 10.21
C THR A 168 -44.25 -1.35 8.82
N VAL A 169 -44.13 -0.37 7.91
CA VAL A 169 -43.59 -0.58 6.57
C VAL A 169 -42.13 -1.04 6.68
N GLY A 170 -41.74 -2.00 5.86
CA GLY A 170 -40.41 -2.59 5.81
C GLY A 170 -40.44 -4.11 5.88
N THR A 171 -39.26 -4.73 5.99
CA THR A 171 -39.12 -6.20 5.99
C THR A 171 -38.31 -6.65 7.19
N GLU A 172 -38.72 -7.77 7.80
CA GLU A 172 -37.98 -8.49 8.85
C GLU A 172 -37.70 -9.90 8.31
N ILE A 173 -36.43 -10.29 8.29
CA ILE A 173 -35.96 -11.61 7.92
C ILE A 173 -35.41 -12.29 9.15
N THR A 174 -36.00 -13.41 9.57
CA THR A 174 -35.53 -14.22 10.72
C THR A 174 -34.89 -15.50 10.20
N LEU A 175 -33.63 -15.71 10.57
CA LEU A 175 -32.87 -16.93 10.28
C LEU A 175 -32.85 -17.82 11.51
N PHE A 176 -33.26 -19.08 11.37
CA PHE A 176 -33.07 -20.14 12.35
C PHE A 176 -31.79 -20.88 12.00
N LEU A 177 -30.72 -20.58 12.73
CA LEU A 177 -29.37 -21.04 12.39
C LEU A 177 -29.20 -22.53 12.52
N ASN A 178 -28.58 -23.17 11.53
CA ASN A 178 -28.19 -24.57 11.61
C ASN A 178 -27.07 -24.80 12.64
N ASP A 179 -26.83 -26.04 13.02
CA ASP A 179 -25.86 -26.39 14.07
C ASP A 179 -24.42 -26.01 13.72
N GLU A 180 -24.05 -25.97 12.43
CA GLU A 180 -22.70 -25.59 11.96
C GLU A 180 -22.48 -24.06 12.00
N SER A 181 -23.56 -23.27 12.02
CA SER A 181 -23.55 -21.81 11.88
C SER A 181 -23.92 -21.06 13.17
N THR A 182 -23.93 -21.73 14.31
CA THR A 182 -24.30 -21.13 15.62
C THR A 182 -23.37 -19.99 16.05
N GLU A 183 -22.16 -19.89 15.47
CA GLU A 183 -21.25 -18.78 15.72
C GLU A 183 -21.86 -17.43 15.33
N PHE A 184 -22.76 -17.36 14.36
CA PHE A 184 -23.41 -16.13 13.92
C PHE A 184 -24.47 -15.59 14.88
N SER A 185 -24.92 -16.38 15.85
CA SER A 185 -25.74 -15.88 16.95
C SER A 185 -24.95 -15.09 18.01
N ASN A 186 -23.62 -15.03 17.90
CA ASN A 186 -22.74 -14.28 18.78
C ASN A 186 -22.60 -12.83 18.33
N GLU A 187 -22.86 -11.87 19.23
CA GLU A 187 -22.79 -10.44 18.93
C GLU A 187 -21.42 -9.99 18.44
N TYR A 188 -20.32 -10.49 19.05
CA TYR A 188 -18.96 -10.13 18.65
C TYR A 188 -18.64 -10.60 17.22
N ARG A 189 -19.04 -11.83 16.88
CA ARG A 189 -18.85 -12.39 15.55
C ARG A 189 -19.64 -11.62 14.48
N MET A 190 -20.89 -11.31 14.77
CA MET A 190 -21.70 -10.48 13.85
C MET A 190 -21.16 -9.08 13.71
N ARG A 191 -20.64 -8.48 14.78
CA ARG A 191 -19.98 -7.17 14.72
C ARG A 191 -18.77 -7.19 13.78
N GLU A 192 -17.88 -8.18 13.91
CA GLU A 192 -16.73 -8.33 12.99
C GLU A 192 -17.17 -8.41 11.53
N ILE A 193 -18.22 -9.17 11.24
CA ILE A 193 -18.74 -9.33 9.86
C ILE A 193 -19.33 -8.02 9.34
N ILE A 194 -20.14 -7.33 10.14
CA ILE A 194 -20.75 -6.05 9.76
C ILE A 194 -19.66 -4.99 9.55
N GLU A 195 -18.68 -4.90 10.44
CA GLU A 195 -17.56 -3.99 10.34
C GLU A 195 -16.68 -4.29 9.13
N LYS A 196 -16.49 -5.57 8.77
CA LYS A 196 -15.72 -5.98 7.60
C LYS A 196 -16.39 -5.58 6.28
N TYR A 197 -17.68 -5.89 6.13
CA TYR A 197 -18.37 -5.79 4.84
C TYR A 197 -19.27 -4.57 4.69
N CYS A 198 -19.78 -4.02 5.80
CA CYS A 198 -20.89 -3.07 5.80
C CYS A 198 -20.54 -1.71 6.41
N SER A 199 -19.29 -1.48 6.86
CA SER A 199 -18.86 -0.25 7.57
C SER A 199 -19.18 1.05 6.84
N PHE A 200 -19.37 1.02 5.55
CA PHE A 200 -19.61 2.22 4.75
C PHE A 200 -20.89 2.15 3.92
N MET A 201 -21.76 1.19 4.21
CA MET A 201 -23.06 1.12 3.52
C MET A 201 -23.89 2.39 3.72
N PRO A 202 -24.73 2.79 2.73
CA PRO A 202 -25.37 4.11 2.69
C PRO A 202 -26.57 4.27 3.66
N VAL A 203 -26.68 3.41 4.65
CA VAL A 203 -27.74 3.38 5.66
C VAL A 203 -27.14 3.05 7.03
N ASN A 204 -27.69 3.62 8.10
CA ASN A 204 -27.27 3.27 9.46
C ASN A 204 -27.57 1.79 9.77
N ILE A 205 -26.62 1.09 10.33
CA ILE A 205 -26.72 -0.33 10.69
C ILE A 205 -26.48 -0.46 12.18
N TYR A 206 -27.45 -1.02 12.88
CA TYR A 206 -27.39 -1.25 14.33
C TYR A 206 -27.34 -2.74 14.63
N LEU A 207 -26.52 -3.11 15.61
CA LEU A 207 -26.43 -4.47 16.11
C LEU A 207 -26.84 -4.50 17.58
N SER A 208 -27.74 -5.41 17.93
CA SER A 208 -28.17 -5.61 19.31
C SER A 208 -28.37 -7.10 19.63
N LYS A 209 -28.39 -7.41 20.93
CA LYS A 209 -28.74 -8.75 21.41
C LYS A 209 -30.19 -8.72 21.89
N GLU A 210 -31.00 -9.69 21.48
CA GLU A 210 -32.37 -9.83 21.95
C GLU A 210 -32.38 -10.08 23.48
N ASN A 211 -33.29 -9.45 24.16
CA ASN A 211 -33.39 -9.52 25.65
C ASN A 211 -32.15 -9.01 26.43
N ALA A 212 -31.28 -8.20 25.78
CA ALA A 212 -30.19 -7.56 26.52
C ALA A 212 -30.74 -6.61 27.61
N PRO A 213 -30.10 -6.55 28.81
CA PRO A 213 -30.47 -5.58 29.81
C PRO A 213 -30.25 -4.17 29.28
N GLN A 214 -31.20 -3.25 29.61
CA GLN A 214 -31.08 -1.86 29.21
C GLN A 214 -29.81 -1.25 29.81
N GLU A 215 -28.94 -0.74 28.95
CA GLU A 215 -27.75 0.02 29.33
C GLU A 215 -28.06 1.51 29.42
N TYR A 216 -27.29 2.22 30.23
CA TYR A 216 -27.46 3.65 30.47
C TYR A 216 -26.12 4.36 30.21
N GLU A 217 -26.21 5.60 29.77
CA GLU A 217 -25.07 6.51 29.67
C GLU A 217 -25.40 7.85 30.33
N THR A 218 -24.36 8.55 30.78
CA THR A 218 -24.51 9.87 31.42
C THR A 218 -23.82 10.88 30.51
N ILE A 219 -24.60 11.86 30.04
CA ILE A 219 -24.14 12.93 29.13
C ILE A 219 -24.32 14.29 29.80
N ASP A 220 -23.65 15.32 29.28
CA ASP A 220 -23.90 16.70 29.68
C ASP A 220 -25.31 17.13 29.17
N GLU A 221 -26.05 17.91 29.95
CA GLU A 221 -27.44 18.32 29.57
C GLU A 221 -27.47 19.06 28.21
N ALA A 222 -26.37 19.72 27.84
CA ALA A 222 -26.22 20.40 26.56
C ALA A 222 -26.15 19.44 25.35
N GLU A 223 -25.86 18.15 25.57
CA GLU A 223 -25.75 17.11 24.53
C GLU A 223 -27.04 16.31 24.35
N LEU A 224 -28.11 16.69 25.11
CA LEU A 224 -29.41 16.02 25.05
C LEU A 224 -30.07 16.23 23.69
N ARG A 225 -30.60 15.16 23.11
CA ARG A 225 -31.36 15.14 21.86
C ARG A 225 -32.85 14.95 22.11
N ASP A 226 -33.67 15.34 21.15
CA ASP A 226 -35.13 15.25 21.27
C ASP A 226 -35.65 13.81 21.39
N ASP A 227 -34.89 12.84 20.90
CA ASP A 227 -35.23 11.41 20.93
C ASP A 227 -34.62 10.65 22.12
N ASP A 228 -33.89 11.32 23.04
CA ASP A 228 -33.30 10.69 24.20
C ASP A 228 -34.34 10.36 25.29
N VAL A 229 -34.29 9.15 25.80
CA VAL A 229 -35.11 8.73 26.92
C VAL A 229 -34.39 9.05 28.24
N ILE A 230 -34.84 10.11 28.90
CA ILE A 230 -34.25 10.55 30.19
C ILE A 230 -34.66 9.61 31.30
N VAL A 231 -33.65 9.07 32.00
CA VAL A 231 -33.84 8.22 33.18
C VAL A 231 -33.71 9.04 34.47
N GLU A 232 -32.70 9.89 34.56
CA GLU A 232 -32.39 10.69 35.74
C GLU A 232 -31.62 11.97 35.35
N ARG A 233 -31.89 13.08 36.07
CA ARG A 233 -31.09 14.31 35.96
C ARG A 233 -30.17 14.40 37.18
N ILE A 234 -28.88 14.63 36.93
CA ILE A 234 -27.82 14.62 37.95
C ILE A 234 -27.19 16.02 37.96
N HIS A 235 -27.28 16.68 39.13
CA HIS A 235 -26.56 17.93 39.36
C HIS A 235 -25.24 17.63 40.07
N GLU A 236 -24.12 17.96 39.42
CA GLU A 236 -22.78 17.89 40.04
C GLU A 236 -22.41 19.30 40.56
N ASP A 237 -22.29 19.45 41.87
CA ASP A 237 -21.82 20.70 42.47
C ASP A 237 -20.38 21.04 42.03
N ALA A 238 -20.06 22.34 42.01
CA ALA A 238 -18.72 22.80 41.72
C ALA A 238 -17.69 22.20 42.66
N LYS A 239 -16.63 21.62 42.15
CA LYS A 239 -15.50 21.12 42.94
C LYS A 239 -14.56 22.26 43.25
N THR A 240 -14.37 22.53 44.54
CA THR A 240 -13.46 23.53 45.06
C THR A 240 -12.30 22.86 45.80
N GLU A 241 -11.07 23.33 45.60
CA GLU A 241 -9.89 22.93 46.37
C GLU A 241 -9.31 24.13 47.08
N GLU A 242 -8.88 23.92 48.35
CA GLU A 242 -8.12 24.91 49.07
C GLU A 242 -6.65 24.92 48.56
N LYS A 243 -6.21 26.00 47.93
CA LYS A 243 -4.80 26.21 47.59
C LYS A 243 -4.21 27.36 48.40
N GLU A 244 -3.02 27.18 48.94
CA GLU A 244 -2.25 28.24 49.57
C GLU A 244 -1.70 29.20 48.49
N ASN A 245 -2.03 30.49 48.63
CA ASN A 245 -1.48 31.52 47.76
C ASN A 245 -0.02 31.87 48.15
N ASP A 246 0.68 32.60 47.33
CA ASP A 246 2.08 33.01 47.57
C ASP A 246 2.29 33.82 48.88
N LYS A 247 1.24 34.16 49.60
CA LYS A 247 1.24 34.85 50.92
C LYS A 247 0.94 33.94 52.08
N GLY A 248 0.75 32.62 51.84
CA GLY A 248 0.44 31.65 52.89
C GLY A 248 -1.03 31.66 53.38
N GLU A 249 -1.94 32.29 52.62
CA GLU A 249 -3.37 32.32 52.93
C GLU A 249 -4.07 31.23 52.08
N LYS A 250 -5.01 30.53 52.70
CA LYS A 250 -5.83 29.53 52.03
C LYS A 250 -6.91 30.21 51.21
N GLU A 251 -6.84 30.02 49.90
CA GLU A 251 -7.85 30.48 48.95
C GLU A 251 -8.58 29.27 48.37
N VAL A 252 -9.91 29.32 48.38
CA VAL A 252 -10.74 28.29 47.75
C VAL A 252 -10.81 28.57 46.27
N VAL A 253 -10.14 27.74 45.49
CA VAL A 253 -10.13 27.84 44.03
C VAL A 253 -11.12 26.81 43.45
N GLU A 254 -12.01 27.28 42.61
CA GLU A 254 -12.93 26.42 41.88
C GLU A 254 -12.13 25.63 40.82
N VAL A 255 -12.05 24.31 40.97
CA VAL A 255 -11.30 23.42 40.08
C VAL A 255 -12.18 22.92 38.92
N SER A 256 -13.49 22.82 39.16
CA SER A 256 -14.46 22.42 38.15
C SER A 256 -15.78 23.14 38.41
N PRO A 257 -16.39 23.81 37.41
CA PRO A 257 -17.71 24.42 37.58
C PRO A 257 -18.80 23.38 37.81
N ALA A 258 -19.90 23.80 38.41
CA ALA A 258 -21.10 22.96 38.53
C ALA A 258 -21.56 22.56 37.10
N LYS A 259 -21.93 21.28 36.94
CA LYS A 259 -22.41 20.72 35.66
C LYS A 259 -23.71 19.95 35.89
N ASP A 260 -24.65 20.22 34.99
CA ASP A 260 -25.86 19.46 34.91
C ASP A 260 -25.68 18.31 33.90
N LYS A 261 -25.82 17.08 34.39
CA LYS A 261 -25.73 15.85 33.61
C LYS A 261 -27.06 15.14 33.56
N VAL A 262 -27.27 14.39 32.52
CA VAL A 262 -28.49 13.61 32.33
C VAL A 262 -28.10 12.16 32.08
N LYS A 263 -28.69 11.26 32.86
CA LYS A 263 -28.63 9.82 32.60
C LYS A 263 -29.73 9.45 31.65
N ILE A 264 -29.35 8.91 30.51
CA ILE A 264 -30.25 8.49 29.42
C ILE A 264 -30.10 7.00 29.14
N ASN A 265 -31.10 6.43 28.45
CA ASN A 265 -30.86 5.13 27.82
C ASN A 265 -29.69 5.26 26.86
N LYS A 266 -28.74 4.31 26.93
CA LYS A 266 -27.58 4.33 26.04
C LYS A 266 -28.03 4.36 24.59
N ARG A 267 -27.52 5.33 23.85
CA ARG A 267 -27.85 5.50 22.44
C ARG A 267 -27.30 4.33 21.62
N PRO A 268 -28.06 3.79 20.67
CA PRO A 268 -27.53 2.80 19.75
C PRO A 268 -26.43 3.45 18.88
N VAL A 269 -25.31 2.74 18.72
CA VAL A 269 -24.16 3.19 17.91
C VAL A 269 -24.26 2.51 16.56
N SER A 270 -24.32 3.30 15.48
CA SER A 270 -24.25 2.76 14.13
C SER A 270 -22.88 2.15 13.85
N LEU A 271 -22.86 0.95 13.27
CA LEU A 271 -21.65 0.26 12.80
C LEU A 271 -21.25 0.68 11.39
N SER A 272 -22.10 1.44 10.71
CA SER A 272 -21.84 2.00 9.38
C SER A 272 -21.65 3.50 9.42
N ASP A 273 -20.93 4.01 8.43
CA ASP A 273 -20.74 5.43 8.12
C ASP A 273 -21.34 5.69 6.73
N PRO A 274 -22.61 6.17 6.65
CA PRO A 274 -23.30 6.33 5.37
C PRO A 274 -22.70 7.39 4.45
N GLU A 275 -21.93 8.33 4.99
CA GLU A 275 -21.28 9.41 4.26
C GLU A 275 -19.76 9.37 4.42
N PRO A 276 -19.09 8.30 3.92
CA PRO A 276 -17.67 8.16 4.12
C PRO A 276 -16.89 9.29 3.44
N LEU A 277 -15.68 9.56 3.97
CA LEU A 277 -14.86 10.70 3.56
C LEU A 277 -14.62 10.77 2.05
N TRP A 278 -14.47 9.62 1.37
CA TRP A 278 -14.24 9.59 -0.08
C TRP A 278 -15.45 9.98 -0.93
N MET A 279 -16.66 10.04 -0.35
CA MET A 279 -17.86 10.50 -1.03
C MET A 279 -17.98 12.03 -1.00
N LYS A 280 -17.31 12.69 -0.07
CA LYS A 280 -17.28 14.15 0.03
C LYS A 280 -16.46 14.76 -1.10
N HIS A 281 -16.73 16.01 -1.45
CA HIS A 281 -15.90 16.73 -2.41
C HIS A 281 -14.52 17.04 -1.78
N PRO A 282 -13.39 16.85 -2.49
CA PRO A 282 -12.05 17.08 -1.93
C PRO A 282 -11.86 18.44 -1.26
N ASN A 283 -12.46 19.50 -1.81
CA ASN A 283 -12.34 20.87 -1.29
C ASN A 283 -13.11 21.10 0.02
N SER A 284 -13.99 20.18 0.41
CA SER A 284 -14.77 20.27 1.66
C SER A 284 -14.15 19.46 2.81
N CYS A 285 -13.04 18.76 2.55
CA CYS A 285 -12.35 17.90 3.52
C CYS A 285 -11.11 18.60 4.09
N THR A 286 -10.90 18.46 5.39
CA THR A 286 -9.72 18.96 6.10
C THR A 286 -8.63 17.90 6.20
N ASP A 287 -7.39 18.32 6.44
CA ASP A 287 -6.25 17.41 6.64
C ASP A 287 -6.45 16.49 7.85
N GLU A 288 -7.10 17.00 8.90
CA GLU A 288 -7.44 16.22 10.10
C GLU A 288 -8.43 15.12 9.79
N GLU A 289 -9.48 15.39 8.98
CA GLU A 289 -10.43 14.36 8.54
C GLU A 289 -9.73 13.25 7.75
N TYR A 290 -8.78 13.58 6.86
CA TYR A 290 -8.01 12.57 6.14
C TYR A 290 -7.14 11.70 7.06
N LYS A 291 -6.48 12.29 8.04
CA LYS A 291 -5.65 11.56 9.01
C LYS A 291 -6.49 10.71 9.95
N GLU A 292 -7.63 11.21 10.40
CA GLU A 292 -8.56 10.46 11.25
C GLU A 292 -9.16 9.28 10.50
N PHE A 293 -9.59 9.50 9.25
CA PHE A 293 -10.07 8.44 8.38
C PHE A 293 -9.01 7.36 8.15
N TYR A 294 -7.76 7.77 7.89
CA TYR A 294 -6.64 6.83 7.74
C TYR A 294 -6.44 5.97 9.00
N ARG A 295 -6.43 6.57 10.16
CA ARG A 295 -6.30 5.85 11.45
C ARG A 295 -7.46 4.89 11.68
N LYS A 296 -8.69 5.33 11.42
CA LYS A 296 -9.91 4.52 11.59
C LYS A 296 -9.91 3.29 10.67
N VAL A 297 -9.59 3.46 9.39
CA VAL A 297 -9.73 2.40 8.38
C VAL A 297 -8.56 1.40 8.39
N PHE A 298 -7.34 1.88 8.64
CA PHE A 298 -6.13 1.06 8.54
C PHE A 298 -5.53 0.70 9.90
N MET A 299 -6.11 1.18 11.01
CA MET A 299 -5.61 0.97 12.37
C MET A 299 -4.12 1.31 12.50
N ASP A 300 -3.67 2.27 11.70
CA ASP A 300 -2.29 2.72 11.63
C ASP A 300 -2.14 4.07 12.33
N TYR A 301 -1.37 4.09 13.41
CA TYR A 301 -1.14 5.29 14.21
C TYR A 301 -0.04 6.19 13.66
N LYS A 302 0.73 5.72 12.66
CA LYS A 302 1.69 6.56 11.94
C LYS A 302 0.92 7.43 10.95
N GLU A 303 1.17 8.73 10.97
CA GLU A 303 0.54 9.62 9.99
C GLU A 303 1.04 9.32 8.57
N PRO A 304 0.14 9.35 7.57
CA PRO A 304 0.54 9.25 6.16
C PRO A 304 1.33 10.50 5.76
N LEU A 305 2.22 10.35 4.78
CA LEU A 305 3.02 11.46 4.24
C LEU A 305 2.13 12.47 3.51
N PHE A 306 1.24 11.98 2.68
CA PHE A 306 0.23 12.71 1.93
C PHE A 306 -0.79 11.73 1.33
N TRP A 307 -1.81 12.27 0.66
CA TRP A 307 -2.88 11.49 0.04
C TRP A 307 -3.32 12.06 -1.31
N ILE A 308 -4.05 11.23 -2.03
CA ILE A 308 -4.71 11.58 -3.28
C ILE A 308 -6.20 11.26 -3.12
N HIS A 309 -7.05 12.27 -3.15
CA HIS A 309 -8.48 12.09 -3.22
C HIS A 309 -8.90 11.92 -4.69
N LEU A 310 -9.39 10.74 -5.03
CA LEU A 310 -9.89 10.39 -6.35
C LEU A 310 -11.37 10.76 -6.43
N ASN A 311 -11.74 11.50 -7.45
CA ASN A 311 -13.14 11.83 -7.73
C ASN A 311 -13.29 11.97 -9.25
N MET A 312 -14.01 11.03 -9.86
CA MET A 312 -14.22 10.96 -11.30
C MET A 312 -15.61 10.41 -11.58
N ASP A 313 -16.39 11.16 -12.37
CA ASP A 313 -17.75 10.79 -12.76
C ASP A 313 -17.84 10.29 -14.21
N TYR A 314 -16.82 10.55 -15.05
CA TYR A 314 -16.78 10.13 -16.45
C TYR A 314 -15.35 9.83 -16.92
N PRO A 315 -15.06 8.77 -17.69
CA PRO A 315 -15.98 7.84 -18.37
C PRO A 315 -16.48 6.68 -17.49
N PHE A 316 -16.11 6.64 -16.23
CA PHE A 316 -16.58 5.70 -15.22
C PHE A 316 -16.62 6.41 -13.86
N ASN A 317 -17.53 5.98 -13.01
CA ASN A 317 -17.69 6.54 -11.67
C ASN A 317 -16.63 5.89 -10.75
N LEU A 318 -15.69 6.71 -10.25
CA LEU A 318 -14.63 6.23 -9.37
C LEU A 318 -14.33 7.29 -8.31
N LYS A 319 -14.50 6.89 -7.05
CA LYS A 319 -14.18 7.71 -5.89
C LYS A 319 -13.20 6.95 -5.00
N GLY A 320 -12.45 7.67 -4.18
CA GLY A 320 -11.52 7.00 -3.29
C GLY A 320 -10.45 7.91 -2.72
N ILE A 321 -9.66 7.37 -1.80
CA ILE A 321 -8.52 8.08 -1.22
C ILE A 321 -7.35 7.10 -1.19
N LEU A 322 -6.24 7.50 -1.80
CA LEU A 322 -4.98 6.77 -1.73
C LEU A 322 -4.02 7.50 -0.81
N TYR A 323 -3.44 6.80 0.14
CA TYR A 323 -2.48 7.32 1.11
C TYR A 323 -1.09 6.77 0.84
N PHE A 324 -0.10 7.64 0.93
CA PHE A 324 1.30 7.28 0.95
C PHE A 324 1.73 7.09 2.41
N PRO A 325 1.88 5.85 2.89
CA PRO A 325 2.31 5.59 4.25
C PRO A 325 3.78 5.92 4.43
N LYS A 326 4.18 6.24 5.66
CA LYS A 326 5.58 6.29 6.02
C LYS A 326 6.13 4.87 6.17
N ILE A 327 7.02 4.47 5.26
CA ILE A 327 7.60 3.13 5.21
C ILE A 327 8.82 3.09 6.14
N ASN A 328 8.83 2.15 7.07
CA ASN A 328 10.03 1.83 7.84
C ASN A 328 10.65 0.55 7.26
N THR A 329 11.60 0.72 6.33
CA THR A 329 12.20 -0.37 5.55
C THR A 329 12.97 -1.41 6.38
N GLU A 330 13.24 -1.15 7.66
CA GLU A 330 13.99 -2.07 8.53
C GLU A 330 13.09 -3.12 9.21
N TYR A 331 11.79 -2.85 9.43
CA TYR A 331 10.92 -3.68 10.27
C TYR A 331 9.53 -3.94 9.73
N ASP A 332 9.05 -3.20 8.74
CA ASP A 332 7.69 -3.35 8.24
C ASP A 332 7.66 -4.22 6.97
N SER A 333 6.77 -5.19 6.92
CA SER A 333 6.40 -5.81 5.64
C SER A 333 5.87 -4.70 4.73
N ILE A 334 6.44 -4.57 3.54
CA ILE A 334 6.14 -3.51 2.57
C ILE A 334 4.80 -3.81 1.87
N GLU A 335 3.81 -4.32 2.59
CA GLU A 335 2.49 -4.57 2.02
C GLU A 335 1.52 -3.49 2.46
N GLY A 336 1.11 -2.68 1.51
CA GLY A 336 -0.01 -1.76 1.67
C GLY A 336 -1.34 -2.52 1.66
N THR A 337 -2.42 -1.81 1.90
CA THR A 337 -3.78 -2.36 1.83
C THR A 337 -4.67 -1.38 1.09
N ILE A 338 -5.12 -1.76 -0.11
CA ILE A 338 -6.12 -0.99 -0.86
C ILE A 338 -7.43 -1.77 -0.83
N LYS A 339 -8.42 -1.20 -0.13
CA LYS A 339 -9.76 -1.75 0.02
C LYS A 339 -10.62 -1.34 -1.17
N LEU A 340 -11.20 -2.32 -1.85
CA LEU A 340 -12.10 -2.09 -2.98
C LEU A 340 -13.55 -2.19 -2.54
N TYR A 341 -14.32 -1.18 -2.92
CA TYR A 341 -15.76 -1.08 -2.71
C TYR A 341 -16.51 -0.97 -4.04
N ASN A 342 -17.76 -1.35 -4.03
CA ASN A 342 -18.72 -1.10 -5.10
C ASN A 342 -20.02 -0.63 -4.46
N ASN A 343 -20.42 0.62 -4.74
CA ASN A 343 -21.54 1.26 -4.04
C ASN A 343 -21.40 1.18 -2.51
N GLN A 344 -20.22 1.53 -1.98
CA GLN A 344 -19.90 1.52 -0.55
C GLN A 344 -19.93 0.12 0.11
N VAL A 345 -20.12 -0.96 -0.67
CA VAL A 345 -20.06 -2.35 -0.21
C VAL A 345 -18.65 -2.89 -0.41
N PHE A 346 -18.05 -3.41 0.65
CA PHE A 346 -16.71 -4.00 0.57
C PHE A 346 -16.69 -5.25 -0.32
N ILE A 347 -15.73 -5.28 -1.23
CA ILE A 347 -15.52 -6.39 -2.18
C ILE A 347 -14.34 -7.25 -1.74
N ALA A 348 -13.15 -6.67 -1.72
CA ALA A 348 -11.92 -7.35 -1.33
C ALA A 348 -10.77 -6.35 -1.14
N ASP A 349 -9.65 -6.85 -0.62
CA ASP A 349 -8.40 -6.12 -0.50
C ASP A 349 -7.47 -6.44 -1.68
N ASN A 350 -6.68 -5.46 -2.10
CA ASN A 350 -5.52 -5.62 -2.99
C ASN A 350 -5.80 -6.39 -4.29
N ILE A 351 -6.92 -6.10 -4.97
CA ILE A 351 -7.26 -6.75 -6.23
C ILE A 351 -6.30 -6.30 -7.34
N LYS A 352 -5.39 -7.18 -7.75
CA LYS A 352 -4.31 -6.92 -8.73
C LYS A 352 -4.80 -6.54 -10.12
N GLU A 353 -6.01 -6.94 -10.47
CA GLU A 353 -6.65 -6.60 -11.74
C GLU A 353 -6.97 -5.11 -11.84
N VAL A 354 -7.34 -4.47 -10.72
CA VAL A 354 -7.69 -3.03 -10.64
C VAL A 354 -6.48 -2.21 -10.26
N ILE A 355 -5.69 -2.71 -9.30
CA ILE A 355 -4.59 -1.96 -8.71
C ILE A 355 -3.27 -2.47 -9.30
N PRO A 356 -2.51 -1.63 -10.00
CA PRO A 356 -1.17 -1.99 -10.46
C PRO A 356 -0.29 -2.49 -9.31
N GLU A 357 0.51 -3.53 -9.57
CA GLU A 357 1.31 -4.19 -8.54
C GLU A 357 2.18 -3.21 -7.72
N PHE A 358 2.77 -2.22 -8.39
CA PHE A 358 3.61 -1.23 -7.72
C PHE A 358 2.83 -0.26 -6.81
N LEU A 359 1.51 -0.11 -7.01
CA LEU A 359 0.64 0.68 -6.14
C LEU A 359 0.15 -0.09 -4.91
N LEU A 360 0.34 -1.41 -4.85
CA LEU A 360 -0.01 -2.22 -3.68
C LEU A 360 0.82 -1.91 -2.42
N LEU A 361 1.82 -1.06 -2.53
CA LEU A 361 2.55 -0.51 -1.39
C LEU A 361 1.80 0.63 -0.69
N LEU A 362 0.75 1.17 -1.33
CA LEU A 362 -0.09 2.23 -0.78
C LEU A 362 -1.17 1.65 0.13
N LYS A 363 -1.72 2.49 1.00
CA LYS A 363 -2.98 2.23 1.69
C LYS A 363 -4.07 3.08 1.07
N GLY A 364 -5.27 2.55 0.95
CA GLY A 364 -6.33 3.33 0.33
C GLY A 364 -7.69 2.65 0.29
N VAL A 365 -8.65 3.43 -0.14
CA VAL A 365 -10.02 3.00 -0.42
C VAL A 365 -10.35 3.42 -1.84
N ILE A 366 -10.92 2.52 -2.61
CA ILE A 366 -11.43 2.78 -3.96
C ILE A 366 -12.85 2.26 -4.02
N ASP A 367 -13.77 3.12 -4.43
CA ASP A 367 -15.18 2.80 -4.67
C ASP A 367 -15.50 3.05 -6.14
N CYS A 368 -15.92 2.00 -6.85
CA CYS A 368 -16.27 2.09 -8.26
C CYS A 368 -17.53 1.24 -8.55
N PRO A 369 -18.70 1.88 -8.68
CA PRO A 369 -19.95 1.23 -9.01
C PRO A 369 -19.93 0.45 -10.32
N ASP A 370 -19.18 0.94 -11.31
CA ASP A 370 -19.12 0.37 -12.67
C ASP A 370 -18.26 -0.89 -12.81
N LEU A 371 -17.69 -1.40 -11.69
CA LEU A 371 -16.86 -2.60 -11.74
C LEU A 371 -17.64 -3.84 -12.17
N PRO A 372 -17.16 -4.58 -13.19
CA PRO A 372 -17.77 -5.82 -13.63
C PRO A 372 -17.50 -6.94 -12.62
N LEU A 373 -18.40 -7.08 -11.64
CA LEU A 373 -18.30 -8.10 -10.60
C LEU A 373 -18.93 -9.42 -11.06
N ASN A 374 -18.40 -10.54 -10.56
CA ASN A 374 -19.09 -11.82 -10.65
C ASN A 374 -20.33 -11.83 -9.73
N VAL A 375 -21.15 -12.89 -9.83
CA VAL A 375 -22.39 -13.01 -9.05
C VAL A 375 -22.15 -12.97 -7.54
N SER A 376 -21.06 -13.56 -7.07
CA SER A 376 -20.67 -13.56 -5.65
C SER A 376 -19.96 -12.27 -5.19
N ARG A 377 -19.73 -11.32 -6.10
CA ARG A 377 -18.94 -10.09 -5.86
C ARG A 377 -17.55 -10.36 -5.25
N SER A 378 -17.02 -11.56 -5.38
CA SER A 378 -15.72 -11.95 -4.82
C SER A 378 -14.57 -11.85 -5.82
N ALA A 379 -14.88 -11.68 -7.12
CA ALA A 379 -13.90 -11.57 -8.18
C ALA A 379 -14.39 -10.65 -9.31
N LEU A 380 -13.44 -10.07 -10.03
CA LEU A 380 -13.70 -9.26 -11.22
C LEU A 380 -13.71 -10.13 -12.46
N GLN A 381 -14.57 -9.79 -13.41
CA GLN A 381 -14.43 -10.30 -14.77
C GLN A 381 -13.30 -9.51 -15.43
N ASN A 382 -12.34 -10.23 -16.02
CA ASN A 382 -11.19 -9.61 -16.69
C ASN A 382 -11.68 -8.91 -17.97
N ASP A 383 -11.91 -7.59 -17.86
CA ASP A 383 -12.42 -6.75 -18.92
C ASP A 383 -11.43 -5.60 -19.20
N GLY A 384 -11.45 -5.14 -20.46
CA GLY A 384 -10.71 -3.95 -20.88
C GLY A 384 -11.07 -2.67 -20.07
N PHE A 385 -12.21 -2.66 -19.42
CA PHE A 385 -12.68 -1.62 -18.52
C PHE A 385 -11.81 -1.54 -17.25
N VAL A 386 -11.54 -2.66 -16.60
CA VAL A 386 -10.68 -2.74 -15.40
C VAL A 386 -9.30 -2.18 -15.68
N LYS A 387 -8.74 -2.47 -16.86
CA LYS A 387 -7.46 -1.92 -17.31
C LYS A 387 -7.48 -0.39 -17.41
N LYS A 388 -8.58 0.22 -17.87
CA LYS A 388 -8.72 1.68 -17.94
C LYS A 388 -8.74 2.33 -16.56
N ILE A 389 -9.36 1.69 -15.58
CA ILE A 389 -9.33 2.15 -14.18
C ILE A 389 -7.90 2.14 -13.65
N SER A 390 -7.20 1.03 -13.84
CA SER A 390 -5.79 0.87 -13.44
C SER A 390 -4.88 1.94 -14.07
N GLU A 391 -5.02 2.20 -15.38
CA GLU A 391 -4.29 3.26 -16.08
C GLU A 391 -4.63 4.66 -15.56
N TYR A 392 -5.89 4.92 -15.21
CA TYR A 392 -6.31 6.19 -14.63
C TYR A 392 -5.71 6.42 -13.25
N ILE A 393 -5.75 5.41 -12.37
CA ILE A 393 -5.15 5.48 -11.03
C ILE A 393 -3.64 5.77 -11.16
N THR A 394 -2.94 5.02 -12.01
CA THR A 394 -1.52 5.23 -12.33
C THR A 394 -1.24 6.67 -12.75
N LYS A 395 -2.07 7.18 -13.67
CA LYS A 395 -1.94 8.57 -14.14
C LYS A 395 -2.11 9.58 -13.02
N LYS A 396 -3.12 9.42 -12.15
CA LYS A 396 -3.39 10.34 -11.03
C LYS A 396 -2.26 10.33 -10.00
N VAL A 397 -1.70 9.16 -9.72
CA VAL A 397 -0.52 9.04 -8.85
C VAL A 397 0.67 9.79 -9.46
N ALA A 398 0.97 9.56 -10.73
CA ALA A 398 2.05 10.28 -11.41
C ALA A 398 1.82 11.80 -11.44
N ASP A 399 0.59 12.24 -11.74
CA ASP A 399 0.23 13.67 -11.77
C ASP A 399 0.40 14.33 -10.37
N LYS A 400 0.05 13.63 -9.28
CA LYS A 400 0.27 14.14 -7.92
C LYS A 400 1.75 14.28 -7.59
N LEU A 401 2.54 13.24 -7.87
CA LEU A 401 3.99 13.23 -7.60
C LEU A 401 4.71 14.32 -8.40
N THR A 402 4.44 14.39 -9.70
CA THR A 402 5.05 15.42 -10.57
C THR A 402 4.59 16.83 -10.20
N GLY A 403 3.32 16.99 -9.82
CA GLY A 403 2.77 18.23 -9.30
C GLY A 403 3.48 18.68 -8.04
N MET A 404 3.64 17.80 -7.05
CA MET A 404 4.35 18.08 -5.80
C MET A 404 5.80 18.49 -6.06
N CYS A 405 6.51 17.77 -6.93
CA CYS A 405 7.89 18.11 -7.29
C CYS A 405 8.01 19.53 -7.88
N LYS A 406 6.98 20.00 -8.63
CA LYS A 406 6.97 21.34 -9.24
C LYS A 406 6.56 22.45 -8.31
N THR A 407 5.56 22.21 -7.46
CA THR A 407 4.90 23.26 -6.68
C THR A 407 5.34 23.30 -5.22
N ASP A 408 5.85 22.18 -4.68
CA ASP A 408 6.29 22.01 -3.29
C ASP A 408 7.50 21.07 -3.25
N ARG A 409 8.59 21.55 -3.84
CA ARG A 409 9.86 20.82 -3.96
C ARG A 409 10.43 20.40 -2.59
N GLU A 410 10.28 21.26 -1.58
CA GLU A 410 10.79 21.00 -0.24
C GLU A 410 10.12 19.77 0.40
N SER A 411 8.79 19.70 0.34
CA SER A 411 8.05 18.51 0.83
C SER A 411 8.39 17.26 0.02
N TYR A 412 8.55 17.40 -1.32
CA TYR A 412 8.91 16.28 -2.17
C TYR A 412 10.28 15.69 -1.82
N GLU A 413 11.28 16.52 -1.58
CA GLU A 413 12.62 16.11 -1.13
C GLU A 413 12.59 15.48 0.27
N LYS A 414 11.81 16.08 1.19
CA LYS A 414 11.63 15.55 2.55
C LYS A 414 11.05 14.13 2.56
N TYR A 415 10.13 13.84 1.63
CA TYR A 415 9.48 12.53 1.52
C TYR A 415 10.23 11.57 0.61
N TRP A 416 11.29 12.03 -0.08
CA TRP A 416 11.94 11.25 -1.14
C TRP A 416 12.45 9.89 -0.68
N ASP A 417 13.05 9.81 0.50
CA ASP A 417 13.58 8.54 1.03
C ASP A 417 12.46 7.51 1.24
N ASP A 418 11.25 7.94 1.61
CA ASP A 418 10.09 7.07 1.81
C ASP A 418 9.41 6.70 0.48
N ILE A 419 9.33 7.62 -0.49
CA ILE A 419 8.58 7.41 -1.74
C ILE A 419 9.45 6.88 -2.89
N SER A 420 10.77 7.05 -2.84
CA SER A 420 11.66 6.68 -3.93
C SER A 420 11.65 5.19 -4.29
N PRO A 421 11.60 4.23 -3.34
CA PRO A 421 11.51 2.81 -3.70
C PRO A 421 10.25 2.48 -4.51
N PHE A 422 9.13 3.08 -4.11
CA PHE A 422 7.85 2.96 -4.79
C PHE A 422 7.90 3.53 -6.22
N ILE A 423 8.44 4.74 -6.40
CA ILE A 423 8.56 5.39 -7.71
C ILE A 423 9.48 4.56 -8.62
N LYS A 424 10.63 4.14 -8.12
CA LYS A 424 11.59 3.32 -8.86
C LYS A 424 11.00 1.99 -9.30
N TYR A 425 10.26 1.32 -8.40
CA TYR A 425 9.57 0.07 -8.73
C TYR A 425 8.49 0.29 -9.81
N GLY A 426 7.72 1.37 -9.70
CA GLY A 426 6.74 1.76 -10.70
C GLY A 426 7.37 2.03 -12.07
N CYS A 427 8.52 2.70 -12.13
CA CYS A 427 9.25 2.97 -13.37
C CYS A 427 9.76 1.68 -14.04
N ILE A 428 10.17 0.68 -13.27
CA ILE A 428 10.59 -0.62 -13.80
C ILE A 428 9.40 -1.41 -14.37
N LYS A 429 8.24 -1.34 -13.73
CA LYS A 429 7.07 -2.15 -14.08
C LYS A 429 6.16 -1.53 -15.14
N ASP A 430 6.08 -0.22 -15.21
CA ASP A 430 5.18 0.51 -16.11
C ASP A 430 5.93 1.59 -16.91
N SER A 431 6.04 1.39 -18.22
CA SER A 431 6.76 2.31 -19.11
C SER A 431 6.09 3.68 -19.19
N LYS A 432 4.74 3.76 -19.17
CA LYS A 432 4.02 5.03 -19.20
C LYS A 432 4.25 5.84 -17.92
N PHE A 433 4.30 5.16 -16.78
CA PHE A 433 4.65 5.77 -15.50
C PHE A 433 6.10 6.24 -15.52
N SER A 434 7.03 5.40 -16.00
CA SER A 434 8.45 5.74 -16.17
C SER A 434 8.63 7.00 -17.01
N ASP A 435 7.95 7.09 -18.17
CA ASP A 435 8.07 8.26 -19.07
C ASP A 435 7.60 9.56 -18.41
N LYS A 436 6.56 9.48 -17.55
CA LYS A 436 6.08 10.63 -16.81
C LYS A 436 6.98 11.04 -15.66
N MET A 437 7.60 10.06 -14.98
CA MET A 437 8.40 10.30 -13.77
C MET A 437 9.86 10.63 -14.05
N ASN A 438 10.37 10.36 -15.24
CA ASN A 438 11.79 10.45 -15.59
C ASN A 438 12.46 11.76 -15.17
N ASP A 439 11.82 12.91 -15.44
CA ASP A 439 12.35 14.23 -15.09
C ASP A 439 12.18 14.61 -13.61
N TYR A 440 11.50 13.76 -12.82
CA TYR A 440 11.13 14.03 -11.43
C TYR A 440 11.75 13.05 -10.45
N ILE A 441 12.58 12.13 -10.93
CA ILE A 441 13.35 11.22 -10.11
C ILE A 441 14.54 11.97 -9.53
N LEU A 442 14.72 11.84 -8.20
CA LEU A 442 15.78 12.51 -7.50
C LEU A 442 16.87 11.53 -7.08
N PHE A 443 18.07 12.03 -7.11
CA PHE A 443 19.27 11.38 -6.57
C PHE A 443 19.88 12.28 -5.50
N LYS A 444 20.00 11.78 -4.29
CA LYS A 444 20.68 12.46 -3.22
C LYS A 444 22.18 12.26 -3.40
N ASN A 445 22.95 13.33 -3.50
CA ASN A 445 24.40 13.24 -3.65
C ASN A 445 25.12 13.13 -2.30
N ILE A 446 26.43 12.88 -2.33
CA ILE A 446 27.29 12.78 -1.13
C ILE A 446 27.34 14.06 -0.30
N ASP A 447 26.98 15.23 -0.84
CA ASP A 447 26.87 16.49 -0.11
C ASP A 447 25.45 16.75 0.44
N GLY A 448 24.53 15.78 0.25
CA GLY A 448 23.16 15.83 0.75
C GLY A 448 22.19 16.62 -0.11
N LYS A 449 22.58 17.05 -1.33
CA LYS A 449 21.70 17.73 -2.28
C LYS A 449 20.91 16.74 -3.10
N TYR A 450 19.69 17.12 -3.49
CA TYR A 450 18.84 16.34 -4.38
C TYR A 450 18.96 16.84 -5.82
N LEU A 451 19.43 15.98 -6.71
CA LEU A 451 19.67 16.23 -8.13
C LEU A 451 18.69 15.41 -8.98
N THR A 452 18.30 15.94 -10.13
CA THR A 452 17.62 15.14 -11.17
C THR A 452 18.63 14.32 -11.95
N LEU A 453 18.16 13.36 -12.76
CA LEU A 453 19.05 12.61 -13.64
C LEU A 453 19.81 13.54 -14.60
N LYS A 454 19.15 14.58 -15.12
CA LYS A 454 19.77 15.59 -16.00
C LYS A 454 20.90 16.34 -15.29
N ASP A 455 20.64 16.78 -14.05
CA ASP A 455 21.66 17.45 -13.24
C ASP A 455 22.88 16.53 -13.01
N CYS A 456 22.64 15.26 -12.71
CA CYS A 456 23.72 14.28 -12.54
C CYS A 456 24.54 14.07 -13.82
N ILE A 457 23.88 14.08 -15.00
CA ILE A 457 24.57 13.98 -16.29
C ILE A 457 25.40 15.23 -16.54
N GLU A 458 24.86 16.43 -16.31
CA GLU A 458 25.55 17.69 -16.51
C GLU A 458 26.79 17.83 -15.60
N GLU A 459 26.66 17.48 -14.30
CA GLU A 459 27.79 17.54 -13.35
C GLU A 459 28.92 16.55 -13.66
N ASN A 460 28.59 15.42 -14.31
CA ASN A 460 29.56 14.39 -14.66
C ASN A 460 30.05 14.42 -16.10
N ARG A 461 29.59 15.41 -16.91
CA ARG A 461 30.03 15.60 -18.29
C ARG A 461 31.48 16.06 -18.36
N LYS A 462 32.28 15.47 -19.25
CA LYS A 462 33.65 15.93 -19.46
C LYS A 462 33.65 17.25 -20.24
N PRO A 463 34.55 18.20 -19.91
CA PRO A 463 34.60 19.53 -20.60
C PRO A 463 34.82 19.49 -22.12
N GLU A 464 35.30 18.38 -22.69
CA GLU A 464 35.55 18.22 -24.11
C GLU A 464 34.27 17.95 -24.96
N ASP A 465 33.14 17.64 -24.32
CA ASP A 465 31.89 17.36 -25.03
C ASP A 465 31.05 18.61 -25.34
N GLU A 466 31.38 19.77 -24.77
CA GLU A 466 30.66 21.02 -25.04
C GLU A 466 30.86 21.53 -26.51
N THR A 467 31.92 21.12 -27.17
CA THR A 467 32.22 21.58 -28.54
C THR A 467 31.55 20.78 -29.67
N LYS A 468 30.91 19.64 -29.34
CA LYS A 468 30.27 18.78 -30.36
C LYS A 468 28.76 18.96 -30.52
N THR A 469 28.10 19.69 -29.64
CA THR A 469 26.65 19.86 -29.67
C THR A 469 26.15 21.01 -30.54
N GLU A 470 27.00 21.92 -31.00
CA GLU A 470 26.59 23.02 -31.88
C GLU A 470 26.68 22.70 -33.39
N GLU A 471 27.36 21.62 -33.81
CA GLU A 471 27.59 21.31 -35.24
C GLU A 471 26.63 20.28 -35.87
N THR A 472 25.64 19.72 -35.14
CA THR A 472 24.81 18.61 -35.63
C THR A 472 23.41 18.98 -36.09
N VAL A 473 23.09 20.23 -36.39
CA VAL A 473 21.76 20.66 -36.92
C VAL A 473 21.73 20.94 -38.42
N GLU A 474 22.83 20.92 -39.12
CA GLU A 474 22.81 21.06 -40.62
C GLU A 474 23.69 20.00 -41.28
N SER A 475 23.07 18.97 -41.81
CA SER A 475 23.31 18.38 -43.14
C SER A 475 22.91 16.92 -43.21
N THR A 476 21.69 16.69 -43.66
CA THR A 476 21.28 15.46 -44.37
C THR A 476 21.76 15.57 -45.80
N GLU A 477 22.46 14.55 -46.26
CA GLU A 477 22.44 13.87 -47.54
C GLU A 477 23.82 13.49 -48.09
N GLU A 478 23.90 12.20 -48.45
CA GLU A 478 24.79 11.53 -49.38
C GLU A 478 26.28 11.31 -49.04
N LYS A 479 26.67 10.06 -48.71
CA LYS A 479 27.39 9.15 -49.66
C LYS A 479 27.79 7.84 -48.95
N LYS A 480 27.44 6.73 -49.59
CA LYS A 480 28.03 5.40 -49.39
C LYS A 480 29.48 5.42 -49.81
N GLU A 481 30.38 4.81 -49.02
CA GLU A 481 31.43 3.90 -49.52
C GLU A 481 32.25 3.28 -48.36
N ASP A 482 32.60 2.02 -48.56
CA ASP A 482 33.31 1.05 -47.75
C ASP A 482 34.53 1.56 -46.94
N GLY A 483 34.62 1.11 -45.71
CA GLY A 483 35.83 1.13 -44.90
C GLY A 483 35.52 0.70 -43.48
N ALA A 484 35.83 -0.56 -43.13
CA ALA A 484 35.84 -1.03 -41.77
C ALA A 484 36.73 -0.11 -40.89
N LYS A 485 36.09 0.77 -40.13
CA LYS A 485 36.70 1.46 -39.00
C LYS A 485 36.14 0.83 -37.73
N ASP A 486 37.04 0.45 -36.81
CA ASP A 486 36.69 0.16 -35.42
C ASP A 486 35.75 1.27 -34.95
N GLU A 487 34.47 0.95 -34.81
CA GLU A 487 33.48 1.81 -34.16
C GLU A 487 33.87 1.90 -32.68
N LYS A 488 34.53 2.98 -32.29
CA LYS A 488 34.65 3.34 -30.89
C LYS A 488 33.24 3.48 -30.39
N GLU A 489 32.85 2.64 -29.42
CA GLU A 489 31.61 2.82 -28.68
C GLU A 489 31.52 4.29 -28.20
N PRO A 490 30.34 4.92 -28.28
CA PRO A 490 30.17 6.29 -27.81
C PRO A 490 30.56 6.37 -26.34
N GLU A 491 31.39 7.36 -26.00
CA GLU A 491 31.88 7.54 -24.63
C GLU A 491 30.68 7.86 -23.71
N LYS A 492 30.39 6.95 -22.75
CA LYS A 492 29.24 7.06 -21.88
C LYS A 492 29.54 8.00 -20.70
N THR A 493 28.61 8.86 -20.33
CA THR A 493 28.71 9.66 -19.11
C THR A 493 28.58 8.74 -17.89
N THR A 494 29.59 8.72 -17.02
CA THR A 494 29.60 7.87 -15.82
C THR A 494 29.06 8.63 -14.62
N ILE A 495 27.99 8.11 -14.01
CA ILE A 495 27.44 8.57 -12.73
C ILE A 495 27.90 7.63 -11.63
N PHE A 496 28.64 8.15 -10.66
CA PHE A 496 29.13 7.35 -9.55
C PHE A 496 28.07 7.22 -8.45
N TYR A 497 28.04 6.06 -7.75
CA TYR A 497 27.09 5.86 -6.67
C TYR A 497 27.70 5.17 -5.43
N VAL A 498 27.04 5.41 -4.30
CA VAL A 498 27.36 4.90 -2.95
C VAL A 498 26.18 4.06 -2.48
N THR A 499 26.44 2.90 -1.90
CA THR A 499 25.39 2.04 -1.31
C THR A 499 25.38 2.09 0.21
N ASP A 500 26.53 2.34 0.85
CA ASP A 500 26.70 2.45 2.29
C ASP A 500 27.67 3.59 2.60
N GLU A 501 27.15 4.70 3.14
CA GLU A 501 27.94 5.90 3.45
C GLU A 501 28.97 5.68 4.54
N VAL A 502 28.70 4.78 5.50
CA VAL A 502 29.62 4.49 6.60
C VAL A 502 30.77 3.62 6.13
N GLN A 503 30.45 2.50 5.49
CA GLN A 503 31.43 1.56 4.98
C GLN A 503 32.30 2.17 3.88
N GLN A 504 31.70 2.94 2.97
CA GLN A 504 32.39 3.56 1.84
C GLN A 504 32.95 4.97 2.14
N SER A 505 33.00 5.37 3.41
CA SER A 505 33.43 6.70 3.82
C SER A 505 34.81 7.10 3.29
N GLN A 506 35.76 6.16 3.18
CA GLN A 506 37.08 6.42 2.62
C GLN A 506 36.98 6.83 1.14
N TYR A 507 36.18 6.14 0.34
CA TYR A 507 35.98 6.44 -1.07
C TYR A 507 35.23 7.78 -1.25
N ILE A 508 34.22 8.05 -0.41
CA ILE A 508 33.51 9.34 -0.40
C ILE A 508 34.46 10.50 -0.16
N ASN A 509 35.38 10.36 0.80
CA ASN A 509 36.37 11.41 1.07
C ASN A 509 37.32 11.61 -0.11
N MET A 510 37.77 10.55 -0.77
CA MET A 510 38.61 10.66 -1.98
C MET A 510 37.87 11.38 -3.12
N PHE A 511 36.58 11.10 -3.33
CA PHE A 511 35.74 11.76 -4.32
C PHE A 511 35.59 13.26 -4.01
N ARG A 512 35.32 13.61 -2.75
CA ARG A 512 35.25 15.03 -2.30
C ARG A 512 36.57 15.78 -2.54
N GLU A 513 37.71 15.17 -2.20
CA GLU A 513 39.02 15.75 -2.44
C GLU A 513 39.31 15.95 -3.94
N ALA A 514 38.87 15.00 -4.78
CA ALA A 514 38.96 15.07 -6.23
C ALA A 514 37.91 15.99 -6.87
N LYS A 515 37.01 16.61 -6.08
CA LYS A 515 35.85 17.42 -6.52
C LYS A 515 34.96 16.67 -7.50
N LYS A 516 34.73 15.39 -7.24
CA LYS A 516 33.82 14.53 -7.97
C LYS A 516 32.59 14.26 -7.12
N ASP A 517 31.46 14.12 -7.77
CA ASP A 517 30.20 13.81 -7.11
C ASP A 517 29.83 12.32 -7.25
N ALA A 518 29.03 11.83 -6.32
CA ALA A 518 28.42 10.52 -6.35
C ALA A 518 27.05 10.57 -5.71
N VAL A 519 26.12 9.73 -6.19
CA VAL A 519 24.75 9.65 -5.68
C VAL A 519 24.58 8.50 -4.71
N ILE A 520 23.72 8.68 -3.70
CA ILE A 520 23.48 7.69 -2.65
C ILE A 520 22.32 6.79 -3.08
N LEU A 521 22.58 5.50 -3.22
CA LEU A 521 21.64 4.45 -3.65
C LEU A 521 21.63 3.31 -2.64
N LYS A 522 20.85 3.45 -1.56
CA LYS A 522 20.87 2.52 -0.40
C LYS A 522 19.77 1.47 -0.41
N HIS A 523 18.80 1.56 -1.34
CA HIS A 523 17.69 0.64 -1.41
C HIS A 523 17.98 -0.56 -2.33
N ASN A 524 17.50 -1.74 -2.01
CA ASN A 524 17.70 -2.94 -2.82
C ASN A 524 17.16 -2.79 -4.26
N ILE A 525 16.13 -1.97 -4.46
CA ILE A 525 15.57 -1.69 -5.78
C ILE A 525 16.50 -0.86 -6.68
N ASP A 526 17.46 -0.14 -6.10
CA ASP A 526 18.29 0.81 -6.84
C ASP A 526 19.14 0.14 -7.92
N SER A 527 19.67 -1.06 -7.65
CA SER A 527 20.46 -1.82 -8.62
C SER A 527 19.66 -2.17 -9.89
N ALA A 528 18.41 -2.63 -9.72
CA ALA A 528 17.52 -2.90 -10.85
C ALA A 528 17.10 -1.60 -11.56
N PHE A 529 16.91 -0.53 -10.79
CA PHE A 529 16.49 0.75 -11.33
C PHE A 529 17.56 1.44 -12.18
N ILE A 530 18.83 1.48 -11.74
CA ILE A 530 19.92 2.03 -12.54
C ILE A 530 20.14 1.22 -13.82
N SER A 531 20.00 -0.10 -13.75
CA SER A 531 20.06 -0.95 -14.97
C SER A 531 18.92 -0.63 -15.94
N HIS A 532 17.71 -0.34 -15.45
CA HIS A 532 16.60 0.13 -16.26
C HIS A 532 16.91 1.48 -16.94
N LEU A 533 17.52 2.43 -16.21
CA LEU A 533 17.90 3.73 -16.78
C LEU A 533 18.97 3.59 -17.87
N GLU A 534 19.97 2.76 -17.68
CA GLU A 534 21.03 2.49 -18.66
C GLU A 534 20.50 1.78 -19.93
N GLN A 535 19.49 0.91 -19.79
CA GLN A 535 18.81 0.32 -20.94
C GLN A 535 18.00 1.33 -21.72
N LYS A 536 17.41 2.31 -21.04
CA LYS A 536 16.59 3.36 -21.66
C LYS A 536 17.44 4.44 -22.30
N ASP A 537 18.56 4.79 -21.70
CA ASP A 537 19.54 5.77 -22.18
C ASP A 537 20.93 5.13 -22.22
N GLN A 538 21.36 4.73 -23.41
CA GLN A 538 22.65 4.07 -23.63
C GLN A 538 23.86 5.03 -23.55
N THR A 539 23.61 6.33 -23.37
CA THR A 539 24.68 7.35 -23.24
C THR A 539 25.16 7.50 -21.80
N ILE A 540 24.50 6.85 -20.81
CA ILE A 540 24.85 6.87 -19.42
C ILE A 540 25.27 5.50 -18.90
N GLN A 541 26.07 5.49 -17.85
CA GLN A 541 26.38 4.31 -17.07
C GLN A 541 26.55 4.67 -15.60
N PHE A 542 26.12 3.76 -14.72
CA PHE A 542 26.33 3.90 -13.29
C PHE A 542 27.49 3.03 -12.83
N LYS A 543 28.40 3.59 -12.04
CA LYS A 543 29.51 2.86 -11.43
C LYS A 543 29.57 3.13 -9.94
N ARG A 544 29.71 2.09 -9.15
CA ARG A 544 29.92 2.26 -7.72
C ARG A 544 31.29 2.87 -7.47
N ILE A 545 31.41 3.74 -6.44
CA ILE A 545 32.65 4.49 -6.16
C ILE A 545 33.88 3.61 -5.88
N ASP A 546 33.67 2.35 -5.52
CA ASP A 546 34.72 1.35 -5.27
C ASP A 546 34.84 0.29 -6.39
N ALA A 547 34.18 0.48 -7.53
CA ALA A 547 34.19 -0.50 -8.63
C ALA A 547 35.54 -0.51 -9.38
N ASP A 548 36.05 0.65 -9.70
CA ASP A 548 37.32 0.81 -10.42
C ASP A 548 38.02 2.11 -10.00
N LEU A 549 39.33 2.09 -10.11
CA LEU A 549 40.12 3.30 -9.91
C LEU A 549 39.92 4.24 -11.10
N THR A 550 39.27 5.37 -10.86
CA THR A 550 39.08 6.38 -11.90
C THR A 550 40.40 7.09 -12.23
N GLU A 551 40.57 7.54 -13.47
CA GLU A 551 41.77 8.28 -13.88
C GLU A 551 42.00 9.52 -13.01
N GLU A 552 40.93 10.13 -12.52
CA GLU A 552 41.00 11.30 -11.66
C GLU A 552 41.56 11.04 -10.25
N LEU A 553 41.50 9.80 -9.75
CA LEU A 553 42.07 9.38 -8.48
C LEU A 553 43.53 8.95 -8.62
N ARG A 554 43.99 8.68 -9.84
CA ARG A 554 45.40 8.34 -10.13
C ARG A 554 46.24 9.59 -10.17
N GLY A 555 47.50 9.44 -9.76
CA GLY A 555 48.55 10.44 -10.00
C GLY A 555 48.99 10.46 -11.46
N GLU A 556 49.72 11.46 -11.84
CA GLU A 556 50.20 11.65 -13.22
C GLU A 556 51.28 10.62 -13.65
N GLU A 557 51.99 10.05 -12.71
CA GLU A 557 53.06 9.08 -12.93
C GLU A 557 52.58 7.64 -12.65
N ALA A 558 52.88 6.73 -13.56
CA ALA A 558 52.67 5.28 -13.31
C ALA A 558 53.63 4.75 -12.24
N ALA A 559 53.20 3.73 -11.46
CA ALA A 559 54.07 3.04 -10.55
C ALA A 559 55.12 2.23 -11.33
N ASP A 560 56.32 2.09 -10.74
CA ASP A 560 57.44 1.31 -11.34
C ASP A 560 57.07 -0.16 -11.46
N GLU A 561 57.35 -0.77 -12.60
CA GLU A 561 57.04 -2.17 -12.87
C GLU A 561 57.75 -3.17 -11.95
N GLU A 562 58.98 -2.86 -11.52
CA GLU A 562 59.79 -3.73 -10.64
C GLU A 562 59.19 -3.70 -9.22
N THR A 563 58.84 -2.52 -8.75
CA THR A 563 58.15 -2.32 -7.46
C THR A 563 56.77 -3.01 -7.48
N SER A 564 56.04 -2.93 -8.57
CA SER A 564 54.72 -3.57 -8.72
C SER A 564 54.83 -5.11 -8.62
N LYS A 565 55.80 -5.71 -9.27
CA LYS A 565 56.04 -7.17 -9.19
C LYS A 565 56.42 -7.59 -7.79
N THR A 566 57.37 -6.87 -7.16
CA THR A 566 57.83 -7.16 -5.80
C THR A 566 56.68 -7.09 -4.78
N LEU A 567 55.88 -6.04 -4.81
CA LEU A 567 54.74 -5.90 -3.89
C LEU A 567 53.69 -6.98 -4.11
N THR A 568 53.43 -7.36 -5.37
CA THR A 568 52.47 -8.41 -5.70
C THR A 568 52.93 -9.77 -5.10
N GLU A 569 54.19 -10.13 -5.24
CA GLU A 569 54.75 -11.35 -4.69
C GLU A 569 54.70 -11.34 -3.14
N VAL A 570 55.12 -10.25 -2.51
CA VAL A 570 55.17 -10.11 -1.06
C VAL A 570 53.74 -10.22 -0.45
N PHE A 571 52.72 -9.57 -1.05
CA PHE A 571 51.34 -9.65 -0.54
C PHE A 571 50.75 -11.06 -0.75
N ARG A 572 51.01 -11.72 -1.90
CA ARG A 572 50.55 -13.09 -2.14
C ARG A 572 51.13 -14.08 -1.14
N ASP A 573 52.43 -13.97 -0.86
CA ASP A 573 53.12 -14.82 0.11
C ASP A 573 52.61 -14.56 1.53
N ALA A 574 52.47 -13.30 1.94
CA ALA A 574 52.00 -12.93 3.28
C ALA A 574 50.56 -13.42 3.54
N LEU A 575 49.69 -13.25 2.56
CA LEU A 575 48.28 -13.64 2.65
C LEU A 575 48.00 -15.10 2.27
N LYS A 576 49.05 -15.84 1.82
CA LYS A 576 48.94 -17.22 1.33
C LYS A 576 47.84 -17.38 0.25
N ASN A 577 47.76 -16.41 -0.64
CA ASN A 577 46.75 -16.35 -1.70
C ASN A 577 47.40 -16.04 -3.05
N ASP A 578 47.79 -17.09 -3.79
CA ASP A 578 48.43 -16.97 -5.11
C ASP A 578 47.49 -16.36 -6.19
N LYS A 579 46.19 -16.38 -5.95
CA LYS A 579 45.19 -15.86 -6.87
C LYS A 579 44.84 -14.39 -6.61
N LEU A 580 45.38 -13.77 -5.58
CA LEU A 580 45.11 -12.38 -5.25
C LEU A 580 45.56 -11.48 -6.41
N GLU A 581 44.64 -10.69 -6.94
CA GLU A 581 44.99 -9.62 -7.86
C GLU A 581 45.48 -8.40 -7.08
N VAL A 582 46.67 -7.95 -7.40
CA VAL A 582 47.30 -6.78 -6.79
C VAL A 582 47.65 -5.81 -7.88
N LYS A 583 47.16 -4.56 -7.77
CA LYS A 583 47.57 -3.43 -8.62
C LYS A 583 48.30 -2.39 -7.78
N VAL A 584 49.42 -1.92 -8.27
CA VAL A 584 50.19 -0.86 -7.62
C VAL A 584 50.05 0.42 -8.42
N GLU A 585 49.51 1.46 -7.81
CA GLU A 585 49.20 2.72 -8.45
C GLU A 585 49.69 3.89 -7.60
N ASN A 586 50.00 4.99 -8.24
CA ASN A 586 50.24 6.24 -7.53
C ASN A 586 48.90 6.96 -7.34
N LEU A 587 48.38 7.05 -6.10
CA LEU A 587 47.16 7.77 -5.81
C LEU A 587 47.46 9.24 -5.51
N LYS A 588 46.51 10.14 -5.88
CA LYS A 588 46.59 11.55 -5.52
C LYS A 588 46.49 11.77 -4.00
N ASN A 589 45.72 10.93 -3.32
CA ASN A 589 45.63 10.98 -1.86
C ASN A 589 46.72 10.07 -1.26
N GLU A 590 47.80 10.69 -0.78
CA GLU A 590 48.95 10.02 -0.17
C GLU A 590 48.63 9.35 1.17
N LYS A 591 47.48 9.67 1.81
CA LYS A 591 47.09 9.09 3.11
C LYS A 591 46.47 7.70 2.99
N VAL A 592 46.04 7.33 1.82
CA VAL A 592 45.44 6.01 1.55
C VAL A 592 46.54 5.02 1.18
N ALA A 593 46.74 4.03 2.01
CA ALA A 593 47.79 3.01 1.78
C ALA A 593 47.34 1.90 0.83
N ALA A 594 46.11 1.42 1.01
CA ALA A 594 45.53 0.32 0.26
C ALA A 594 44.00 0.49 0.15
N MET A 595 43.41 -0.05 -0.91
CA MET A 595 41.96 -0.12 -1.11
C MET A 595 41.60 -1.38 -1.89
N MET A 596 40.35 -1.84 -1.74
CA MET A 596 39.81 -2.95 -2.52
C MET A 596 38.91 -2.42 -3.63
N THR A 597 39.00 -3.01 -4.82
CA THR A 597 38.06 -2.74 -5.92
C THR A 597 37.45 -4.04 -6.44
N LEU A 598 36.25 -3.94 -6.97
CA LEU A 598 35.52 -5.05 -7.60
C LEU A 598 34.83 -4.52 -8.84
N SER A 599 34.92 -5.23 -9.97
CA SER A 599 34.27 -4.76 -11.21
C SER A 599 32.75 -4.57 -11.00
N GLU A 600 32.18 -3.57 -11.67
CA GLU A 600 30.75 -3.25 -11.58
C GLU A 600 29.86 -4.44 -11.96
N GLU A 601 30.23 -5.20 -12.99
CA GLU A 601 29.49 -6.39 -13.43
C GLU A 601 29.42 -7.46 -12.34
N SER A 602 30.56 -7.75 -11.70
CA SER A 602 30.66 -8.73 -10.61
C SER A 602 29.82 -8.29 -9.41
N ARG A 603 29.81 -7.00 -9.14
CA ARG A 603 29.03 -6.44 -8.03
C ARG A 603 27.52 -6.53 -8.28
N ARG A 604 27.07 -6.16 -9.47
CA ARG A 604 25.65 -6.29 -9.84
C ARG A 604 25.17 -7.74 -9.80
N MET A 605 26.03 -8.66 -10.20
CA MET A 605 25.76 -10.09 -10.06
C MET A 605 25.58 -10.49 -8.59
N GLN A 606 26.45 -10.03 -7.69
CA GLN A 606 26.35 -10.29 -6.26
C GLN A 606 25.05 -9.71 -5.66
N ASP A 607 24.70 -8.48 -6.02
CA ASP A 607 23.47 -7.82 -5.55
C ASP A 607 22.22 -8.54 -6.05
N MET A 608 22.23 -8.99 -7.31
CA MET A 608 21.15 -9.79 -7.88
C MET A 608 20.99 -11.14 -7.15
N MET A 609 22.09 -11.81 -6.80
CA MET A 609 22.06 -13.07 -6.05
C MET A 609 21.51 -12.89 -4.63
N LYS A 610 21.84 -11.79 -3.95
CA LYS A 610 21.28 -11.42 -2.65
C LYS A 610 19.76 -11.21 -2.75
N MET A 611 19.30 -10.51 -3.79
CA MET A 611 17.88 -10.21 -4.02
C MET A 611 17.05 -11.48 -4.26
N TYR A 612 17.60 -12.47 -4.96
CA TYR A 612 16.90 -13.75 -5.23
C TYR A 612 17.07 -14.81 -4.11
N ASN A 613 17.65 -14.44 -2.95
CA ASN A 613 17.86 -15.36 -1.82
C ASN A 613 18.62 -16.64 -2.21
N MET A 614 19.48 -16.57 -3.21
CA MET A 614 20.33 -17.68 -3.65
C MET A 614 21.54 -17.83 -2.71
N TYR A 615 21.28 -17.90 -1.40
CA TYR A 615 22.30 -18.12 -0.40
C TYR A 615 22.85 -19.55 -0.53
N GLY A 616 24.16 -19.65 -0.78
CA GLY A 616 24.88 -20.93 -0.83
C GLY A 616 25.68 -21.20 -2.09
N MET A 617 25.63 -20.32 -3.10
CA MET A 617 26.56 -20.34 -4.23
C MET A 617 27.74 -19.43 -3.95
N ASP A 618 28.96 -19.96 -4.14
CA ASP A 618 30.19 -19.18 -3.98
C ASP A 618 30.24 -18.06 -5.05
N PRO A 619 30.31 -16.78 -4.66
CA PRO A 619 30.40 -15.67 -5.63
C PRO A 619 31.63 -15.79 -6.54
N SER A 620 32.69 -16.45 -6.13
CA SER A 620 33.89 -16.68 -6.93
C SER A 620 33.65 -17.58 -8.16
N MET A 621 32.55 -18.36 -8.18
CA MET A 621 32.18 -19.17 -9.34
C MET A 621 31.76 -18.35 -10.56
N PHE A 622 31.45 -17.06 -10.37
CA PHE A 622 30.93 -16.16 -11.43
C PHE A 622 31.92 -15.07 -11.86
N GLY A 623 33.20 -15.23 -11.56
CA GLY A 623 34.29 -14.48 -12.22
C GLY A 623 34.61 -13.09 -11.66
N GLY A 624 34.17 -12.75 -10.46
CA GLY A 624 34.53 -11.48 -9.83
C GLY A 624 35.74 -11.61 -8.92
N GLN A 625 36.93 -11.31 -9.42
CA GLN A 625 38.10 -11.20 -8.54
C GLN A 625 38.19 -9.81 -7.92
N GLU A 626 38.23 -9.77 -6.56
CA GLU A 626 38.53 -8.54 -5.83
C GLU A 626 40.01 -8.18 -6.08
N THR A 627 40.27 -6.91 -6.42
CA THR A 627 41.64 -6.43 -6.69
C THR A 627 42.09 -5.54 -5.53
N LEU A 628 43.19 -5.88 -4.94
CA LEU A 628 43.89 -5.04 -3.94
C LEU A 628 44.69 -3.97 -4.68
N VAL A 629 44.36 -2.71 -4.46
CA VAL A 629 45.10 -1.57 -5.01
C VAL A 629 45.99 -1.00 -3.91
N LEU A 630 47.31 -0.95 -4.16
CA LEU A 630 48.30 -0.40 -3.26
C LEU A 630 48.80 0.95 -3.76
N ASN A 631 48.91 1.93 -2.86
CA ASN A 631 49.44 3.25 -3.19
C ASN A 631 50.98 3.25 -3.03
N ALA A 632 51.70 3.29 -4.15
CA ALA A 632 53.17 3.28 -4.15
C ALA A 632 53.79 4.50 -3.45
N LYS A 633 53.07 5.60 -3.32
CA LYS A 633 53.53 6.80 -2.60
C LYS A 633 53.36 6.73 -1.07
N HIS A 634 52.61 5.75 -0.57
CA HIS A 634 52.35 5.66 0.86
C HIS A 634 53.55 5.07 1.62
N PRO A 635 53.98 5.69 2.76
CA PRO A 635 55.18 5.27 3.48
C PRO A 635 55.18 3.79 3.90
N LEU A 636 54.02 3.22 4.29
CA LEU A 636 53.93 1.79 4.65
C LEU A 636 54.14 0.87 3.43
N VAL A 637 53.63 1.26 2.24
CA VAL A 637 53.81 0.47 1.02
C VAL A 637 55.28 0.54 0.57
N GLN A 638 55.90 1.71 0.64
CA GLN A 638 57.36 1.86 0.38
C GLN A 638 58.19 1.06 1.37
N PHE A 639 57.84 1.06 2.66
CA PHE A 639 58.51 0.23 3.65
C PHE A 639 58.47 -1.25 3.31
N ILE A 640 57.32 -1.78 2.86
CA ILE A 640 57.13 -3.17 2.42
C ILE A 640 58.03 -3.47 1.22
N ALA A 641 58.08 -2.60 0.24
CA ALA A 641 58.90 -2.76 -0.95
C ALA A 641 60.41 -2.83 -0.62
N ASP A 642 60.86 -1.94 0.31
CA ASP A 642 62.28 -1.85 0.71
C ASP A 642 62.71 -2.96 1.70
N ASN A 643 61.74 -3.54 2.45
CA ASN A 643 62.03 -4.47 3.54
C ASN A 643 61.28 -5.80 3.41
N LYS A 644 61.30 -6.39 2.20
CA LYS A 644 60.51 -7.60 1.88
C LYS A 644 60.83 -8.80 2.79
N ASP A 645 62.08 -8.92 3.26
CA ASP A 645 62.55 -10.02 4.09
C ASP A 645 62.42 -9.75 5.60
N SER A 646 61.83 -8.65 6.02
CA SER A 646 61.63 -8.28 7.42
C SER A 646 60.53 -9.12 8.07
N GLU A 647 60.73 -9.57 9.32
CA GLU A 647 59.74 -10.27 10.12
C GLU A 647 58.44 -9.45 10.33
N LYS A 648 58.49 -8.12 10.16
CA LYS A 648 57.32 -7.21 10.28
C LYS A 648 56.49 -7.13 9.01
N THR A 649 57.06 -7.41 7.85
CA THR A 649 56.40 -7.23 6.54
C THR A 649 55.14 -8.06 6.39
N PRO A 650 55.08 -9.36 6.75
CA PRO A 650 53.84 -10.12 6.64
C PRO A 650 52.71 -9.54 7.51
N VAL A 651 53.02 -9.11 8.73
CA VAL A 651 52.02 -8.52 9.67
C VAL A 651 51.45 -7.21 9.11
N ILE A 652 52.31 -6.38 8.50
CA ILE A 652 51.86 -5.11 7.88
C ILE A 652 51.03 -5.38 6.64
N CYS A 653 51.40 -6.37 5.82
CA CYS A 653 50.64 -6.76 4.63
C CYS A 653 49.22 -7.26 5.00
N GLU A 654 49.13 -8.14 6.00
CA GLU A 654 47.84 -8.63 6.48
C GLU A 654 46.97 -7.52 7.07
N GLU A 655 47.59 -6.58 7.82
CA GLU A 655 46.85 -5.44 8.40
C GLU A 655 46.33 -4.50 7.33
N LEU A 656 47.14 -4.14 6.33
CA LEU A 656 46.74 -3.29 5.21
C LEU A 656 45.65 -3.93 4.38
N TYR A 657 45.73 -5.27 4.17
CA TYR A 657 44.69 -6.01 3.47
C TYR A 657 43.36 -5.96 4.22
N ASP A 658 43.34 -6.25 5.51
CA ASP A 658 42.12 -6.26 6.31
C ASP A 658 41.55 -4.84 6.47
N LEU A 659 42.37 -3.79 6.59
CA LEU A 659 41.92 -2.40 6.57
C LEU A 659 41.27 -2.02 5.24
N ALA A 660 41.85 -2.47 4.10
CA ALA A 660 41.26 -2.25 2.78
C ALA A 660 39.91 -3.01 2.65
N MET A 661 39.87 -4.25 3.16
CA MET A 661 38.63 -5.06 3.17
C MET A 661 37.54 -4.43 4.01
N LEU A 662 37.84 -3.90 5.20
CA LEU A 662 36.84 -3.21 6.06
C LEU A 662 36.16 -2.01 5.38
N SER A 663 36.88 -1.32 4.50
CA SER A 663 36.32 -0.22 3.70
C SER A 663 35.47 -0.70 2.53
N HIS A 664 35.52 -2.00 2.21
CA HIS A 664 34.87 -2.59 1.05
C HIS A 664 33.68 -3.49 1.42
N LYS A 665 33.85 -4.35 2.43
CA LYS A 665 32.81 -5.25 2.96
C LYS A 665 33.03 -5.55 4.44
N GLN A 666 32.02 -6.09 5.10
CA GLN A 666 32.16 -6.59 6.47
C GLN A 666 33.07 -7.84 6.51
N LEU A 667 33.99 -7.86 7.45
CA LEU A 667 34.78 -9.06 7.72
C LEU A 667 33.89 -10.14 8.37
N SER A 668 34.18 -11.40 8.08
CA SER A 668 33.58 -12.51 8.81
C SER A 668 33.98 -12.49 10.29
N PRO A 669 33.23 -13.13 11.20
CA PRO A 669 33.58 -13.18 12.63
C PRO A 669 35.00 -13.67 12.90
N GLU A 670 35.47 -14.66 12.13
CA GLU A 670 36.83 -15.22 12.23
C GLU A 670 37.89 -14.23 11.73
N GLU A 671 37.62 -13.53 10.62
CA GLU A 671 38.52 -12.51 10.08
C GLU A 671 38.61 -11.32 11.02
N MET A 672 37.47 -10.86 11.55
CA MET A 672 37.42 -9.76 12.53
C MET A 672 38.22 -10.12 13.79
N THR A 673 38.10 -11.36 14.28
CA THR A 673 38.85 -11.80 15.45
C THR A 673 40.38 -11.78 15.21
N ARG A 674 40.83 -12.27 14.05
CA ARG A 674 42.23 -12.23 13.65
C ARG A 674 42.74 -10.79 13.48
N PHE A 675 41.96 -9.94 12.84
CA PHE A 675 42.28 -8.52 12.68
C PHE A 675 42.50 -7.83 14.04
N VAL A 676 41.58 -8.00 14.99
CA VAL A 676 41.67 -7.39 16.33
C VAL A 676 42.91 -7.92 17.08
N GLN A 677 43.21 -9.21 17.02
CA GLN A 677 44.40 -9.79 17.64
C GLN A 677 45.67 -9.19 17.06
N ARG A 678 45.81 -9.13 15.73
CA ARG A 678 46.97 -8.59 15.05
C ARG A 678 47.12 -7.09 15.31
N SER A 679 46.07 -6.31 15.28
CA SER A 679 46.08 -4.88 15.62
C SER A 679 46.64 -4.66 17.06
N ASN A 680 46.22 -5.50 18.02
CA ASN A 680 46.75 -5.45 19.39
C ASN A 680 48.25 -5.79 19.44
N GLU A 681 48.72 -6.77 18.66
CA GLU A 681 50.13 -7.10 18.55
C GLU A 681 50.96 -5.93 17.99
N ILE A 682 50.47 -5.26 16.96
CA ILE A 682 51.08 -4.06 16.38
C ILE A 682 51.19 -2.96 17.43
N LEU A 683 50.11 -2.68 18.16
CA LEU A 683 50.12 -1.69 19.25
C LEU A 683 51.15 -2.05 20.35
N LEU A 684 51.26 -3.31 20.71
CA LEU A 684 52.28 -3.77 21.67
C LEU A 684 53.72 -3.59 21.15
N MET A 685 53.95 -3.70 19.83
CA MET A 685 55.28 -3.43 19.23
C MET A 685 55.63 -1.92 19.35
N LEU A 686 54.66 -1.02 19.36
CA LEU A 686 54.88 0.42 19.54
C LEU A 686 55.16 0.83 21.00
N THR A 687 54.90 -0.05 21.96
CA THR A 687 55.12 0.21 23.40
C THR A 687 56.46 -0.35 23.88
N LYS A 688 57.15 -1.12 23.06
CA LYS A 688 58.48 -1.62 23.30
C LYS A 688 59.53 -0.77 22.58
#